data_e53fca6f9358c4d960b19766f508be57
#
_entry.id   e53fca6f9358c4d960b19766f508be57
#
_cell.length_a   1.000
_cell.length_b   1.000
_cell.length_c   1.000
_cell.angle_alpha   90.00
_cell.angle_beta   90.00
_cell.angle_gamma   90.00
#
_symmetry.space_group_name_H-M   'P 1'
#
loop_
_entity.id
_entity.type
_entity.pdbx_description
1 polymer ?
#
loop_
_entity_poly.entity_id
_entity_poly.type
_entity_poly.pdbx_seq_one_letter_code
_entity_poly.pdbx_strand_id
1 'polypeptide(L)'
;MKFYIVAAALFLTFGVSAQSSLKGKIKDEQGQPIYGVNIHISELQKGTTSDENGGFILKNIKEGSFKVTFSMVGFKTEIRKIAFTQNNTVEILQTLKEDSESLSEVVVSASRRSEYLSEIPASITVVNQKQLTDLSNSTTNINEILEFTVPGLAVSTGTFSNWGQTLRGRSLLVMIDGVPQSTPLRNGQLGIKSVSPNDISRVEVIKGATSIFGNGGNGGFINYITKKPNANEKIEGTTNIWGASNLTKTKDAFGFGAYQSLRGKIDKFNYYVSGSYEETGNKYDADGKVILPTYGLDNTRIYTALAKLEYEISDRQKISIGGNLYNSLQDTPFIPVLGSFEVYNENGDYTLIPGHGIEGSIEGQEPTGSKLYNGNLKYDLNSIFDGTTDFKADVYYQKTKNIFFYSDKFENGGQSVINAKKYGLRPNFNTTLTPNESTEISLTYGLDLLKDKTNQGLLDGRLWVPNIDMFSWAQYIQSTVKLNDEWVLKAGLRYDDMNLTIDDYNTLPYSPLGDGNFNPSVAVEGGKLGFDNLAFNAGVRYIKHQEFIPYVSYSQGFSIADLGSVLRSAKADSVEDIQLEPAVTKNYEFGFLSKFKNFRLEAVGYYSVSNLGTGVAFDENINSFVPSKKPQNIYGGEIAIDYTAFDSKLQVGTSYSYVEGLTHNVGDENNLTYLGGDVIAAPKLTAYVTWVPTNKISTSLRMTNLGDRNRFNPYLDANDNYTFRHTQFPVEGYTLLNWSMNYKLQENISVSLAVNNLLNEYYLPARSQWAAPLRTFTGTGEGTNAKLSMLYNF
;
A
#
# COMPACT_ATOMS: atom_id res chain seq x y z
N MET A 1 -12.87 21.12 81.78
CA MET A 1 -13.00 21.77 80.44
C MET A 1 -11.78 22.63 80.19
N LYS A 2 -10.60 22.05 80.01
CA LYS A 2 -9.31 22.68 79.61
C LYS A 2 -8.35 21.58 79.17
N PHE A 3 -8.59 20.89 78.05
CA PHE A 3 -7.63 19.89 77.49
C PHE A 3 -7.80 19.62 76.02
N TYR A 4 -8.42 20.52 75.24
CA TYR A 4 -8.65 20.31 73.76
C TYR A 4 -8.08 21.44 72.87
N ILE A 5 -7.10 22.24 73.33
CA ILE A 5 -6.56 23.33 72.43
C ILE A 5 -5.09 23.11 72.08
N VAL A 6 -4.45 22.05 72.50
CA VAL A 6 -3.02 21.83 72.16
C VAL A 6 -2.85 20.79 71.00
N ALA A 7 -3.88 20.07 70.55
CA ALA A 7 -3.79 19.05 69.48
C ALA A 7 -4.06 19.58 68.07
N ALA A 8 -4.41 20.88 67.88
CA ALA A 8 -4.73 21.42 66.56
C ALA A 8 -3.59 22.26 65.91
N ALA A 9 -2.38 22.36 66.55
CA ALA A 9 -1.28 23.16 66.02
C ALA A 9 -0.13 22.34 65.44
N LEU A 10 -0.25 21.01 65.25
CA LEU A 10 0.84 20.16 64.82
C LEU A 10 0.62 19.48 63.47
N PHE A 11 -0.36 19.91 62.64
CA PHE A 11 -0.61 19.36 61.29
C PHE A 11 -0.73 20.43 60.22
N LEU A 12 0.19 21.40 60.15
CA LEU A 12 0.31 22.29 59.01
C LEU A 12 1.78 22.62 58.71
N THR A 13 2.59 21.58 58.53
CA THR A 13 3.77 21.73 57.67
C THR A 13 3.52 21.04 56.35
N PHE A 14 2.67 21.69 55.51
CA PHE A 14 2.74 21.44 54.08
C PHE A 14 4.11 21.93 53.63
N GLY A 15 5.04 21.00 53.40
CA GLY A 15 6.27 21.29 52.74
C GLY A 15 5.93 21.83 51.35
N VAL A 16 6.04 23.12 51.17
CA VAL A 16 6.08 23.77 49.83
C VAL A 16 7.33 23.25 49.17
N SER A 17 7.22 22.17 48.45
CA SER A 17 8.30 21.67 47.61
C SER A 17 8.50 22.70 46.51
N ALA A 18 9.52 23.45 46.63
CA ALA A 18 9.95 24.42 45.64
C ALA A 18 10.32 23.69 44.34
N GLN A 19 9.52 23.90 43.32
CA GLN A 19 9.65 23.16 42.05
C GLN A 19 9.99 24.15 40.94
N SER A 20 10.99 23.77 40.12
CA SER A 20 11.45 24.55 38.99
C SER A 20 10.63 24.24 37.73
N SER A 21 10.73 25.09 36.74
CA SER A 21 10.08 24.89 35.41
C SER A 21 11.08 25.10 34.29
N LEU A 22 10.83 24.45 33.18
CA LEU A 22 11.48 24.68 31.89
C LEU A 22 10.48 25.30 30.94
N LYS A 23 10.82 26.46 30.38
CA LYS A 23 10.01 27.19 29.41
C LYS A 23 10.87 27.50 28.18
N GLY A 24 10.28 27.50 27.00
CA GLY A 24 11.05 27.90 25.81
C GLY A 24 10.23 27.95 24.54
N LYS A 25 10.95 28.17 23.45
CA LYS A 25 10.42 28.11 22.10
C LYS A 25 11.27 27.19 21.24
N ILE A 26 10.61 26.44 20.35
CA ILE A 26 11.24 25.54 19.40
C ILE A 26 10.97 26.03 17.98
N LYS A 27 12.04 26.12 17.18
CA LYS A 27 12.00 26.60 15.79
C LYS A 27 12.81 25.67 14.90
N ASP A 28 12.54 25.71 13.58
CA ASP A 28 13.39 25.13 12.56
C ASP A 28 14.60 26.02 12.21
N GLU A 29 15.44 25.59 11.27
CA GLU A 29 16.61 26.35 10.78
C GLU A 29 16.20 27.62 10.01
N GLN A 30 14.98 27.70 9.51
CA GLN A 30 14.39 28.85 8.83
C GLN A 30 13.74 29.84 9.84
N GLY A 31 13.75 29.50 11.14
CA GLY A 31 13.19 30.32 12.21
C GLY A 31 11.67 30.16 12.39
N GLN A 32 11.01 29.22 11.69
CA GLN A 32 9.59 28.94 11.83
C GLN A 32 9.33 28.14 13.11
N PRO A 33 8.24 28.39 13.83
CA PRO A 33 7.89 27.62 15.01
C PRO A 33 7.51 26.19 14.67
N ILE A 34 7.94 25.22 15.48
CA ILE A 34 7.59 23.81 15.31
C ILE A 34 6.56 23.41 16.35
N TYR A 35 5.38 23.04 15.89
CA TYR A 35 4.28 22.52 16.72
C TYR A 35 4.45 21.02 17.03
N GLY A 36 4.08 20.59 18.25
CA GLY A 36 3.99 19.17 18.58
C GLY A 36 5.33 18.48 18.87
N VAL A 37 6.42 19.24 19.05
CA VAL A 37 7.70 18.68 19.52
C VAL A 37 7.50 18.10 20.91
N ASN A 38 7.88 16.86 21.12
CA ASN A 38 7.87 16.21 22.41
C ASN A 38 9.10 16.65 23.21
N ILE A 39 8.90 17.24 24.37
CA ILE A 39 9.94 17.65 25.33
C ILE A 39 9.84 16.72 26.53
N HIS A 40 10.82 15.85 26.73
CA HIS A 40 10.76 14.81 27.74
C HIS A 40 12.03 14.74 28.60
N ILE A 41 11.84 14.52 29.90
CA ILE A 41 12.91 14.23 30.87
C ILE A 41 12.68 12.81 31.39
N SER A 42 13.43 11.86 30.85
CA SER A 42 13.26 10.43 31.13
C SER A 42 13.48 10.12 32.62
N GLU A 43 14.46 10.73 33.24
CA GLU A 43 14.82 10.52 34.68
C GLU A 43 13.71 10.96 35.64
N LEU A 44 12.79 11.80 35.16
CA LEU A 44 11.65 12.31 35.94
C LEU A 44 10.31 11.81 35.47
N GLN A 45 10.27 11.05 34.35
CA GLN A 45 9.06 10.63 33.66
C GLN A 45 8.10 11.80 33.39
N LYS A 46 8.65 12.96 33.02
CA LYS A 46 7.89 14.18 32.76
C LYS A 46 8.12 14.65 31.33
N GLY A 47 7.04 15.05 30.70
CA GLY A 47 7.06 15.57 29.35
C GLY A 47 5.99 16.62 29.11
N THR A 48 6.14 17.33 28.02
CA THR A 48 5.18 18.29 27.46
C THR A 48 5.39 18.36 25.95
N THR A 49 4.49 19.03 25.24
CA THR A 49 4.62 19.26 23.80
C THR A 49 4.67 20.76 23.52
N SER A 50 5.33 21.16 22.43
CA SER A 50 5.29 22.54 21.96
C SER A 50 3.92 22.90 21.37
N ASP A 51 3.47 24.13 21.60
CA ASP A 51 2.26 24.72 21.06
C ASP A 51 2.46 25.22 19.61
N GLU A 52 1.42 25.80 19.01
CA GLU A 52 1.43 26.29 17.62
C GLU A 52 2.46 27.41 17.35
N ASN A 53 2.89 28.11 18.38
CA ASN A 53 3.94 29.13 18.30
C ASN A 53 5.33 28.56 18.65
N GLY A 54 5.45 27.23 18.72
CA GLY A 54 6.65 26.53 19.16
C GLY A 54 6.91 26.67 20.66
N GLY A 55 6.01 27.29 21.41
CA GLY A 55 6.15 27.53 22.85
C GLY A 55 5.90 26.25 23.65
N PHE A 56 6.61 26.05 24.77
CA PHE A 56 6.36 24.97 25.70
C PHE A 56 6.65 25.37 27.15
N ILE A 57 5.99 24.68 28.08
CA ILE A 57 6.24 24.81 29.52
C ILE A 57 6.16 23.43 30.17
N LEU A 58 7.24 23.00 30.79
CA LEU A 58 7.32 21.81 31.64
C LEU A 58 7.50 22.24 33.10
N LYS A 59 6.50 21.95 33.95
CA LYS A 59 6.43 22.39 35.35
C LYS A 59 6.83 21.25 36.30
N ASN A 60 7.10 21.62 37.54
CA ASN A 60 7.30 20.70 38.64
C ASN A 60 8.57 19.83 38.49
N ILE A 61 9.65 20.41 38.01
CA ILE A 61 10.96 19.78 37.86
C ILE A 61 11.71 19.85 39.20
N LYS A 62 12.26 18.72 39.67
CA LYS A 62 13.10 18.67 40.86
C LYS A 62 14.43 19.37 40.61
N GLU A 63 15.07 19.85 41.69
CA GLU A 63 16.46 20.33 41.61
C GLU A 63 17.40 19.20 41.18
N GLY A 64 18.30 19.51 40.24
CA GLY A 64 19.22 18.55 39.66
C GLY A 64 19.60 18.89 38.23
N SER A 65 20.42 18.07 37.63
CA SER A 65 20.85 18.21 36.25
C SER A 65 20.33 17.03 35.44
N PHE A 66 19.42 17.26 34.49
CA PHE A 66 18.70 16.23 33.73
C PHE A 66 18.95 16.36 32.24
N LYS A 67 18.85 15.25 31.54
CA LYS A 67 18.82 15.23 30.08
C LYS A 67 17.40 15.55 29.60
N VAL A 68 17.25 16.66 28.90
CA VAL A 68 16.00 17.06 28.25
C VAL A 68 16.09 16.68 26.78
N THR A 69 15.22 15.82 26.35
CA THR A 69 15.11 15.34 24.96
C THR A 69 14.04 16.14 24.23
N PHE A 70 14.38 16.67 23.07
CA PHE A 70 13.49 17.36 22.14
C PHE A 70 13.36 16.48 20.90
N SER A 71 12.20 15.93 20.65
CA SER A 71 11.98 15.03 19.54
C SER A 71 10.69 15.35 18.78
N MET A 72 10.77 15.31 17.47
CA MET A 72 9.65 15.52 16.55
C MET A 72 9.89 14.71 15.29
N VAL A 73 8.81 14.16 14.73
CA VAL A 73 8.86 13.47 13.43
C VAL A 73 9.28 14.46 12.33
N GLY A 74 10.30 14.08 11.56
CA GLY A 74 10.88 14.95 10.52
C GLY A 74 11.99 15.86 11.01
N PHE A 75 12.39 15.79 12.29
CA PHE A 75 13.48 16.59 12.84
C PHE A 75 14.47 15.72 13.62
N LYS A 76 15.77 16.09 13.59
CA LYS A 76 16.79 15.43 14.40
C LYS A 76 16.49 15.62 15.88
N THR A 77 16.49 14.50 16.63
CA THR A 77 16.33 14.55 18.06
C THR A 77 17.52 15.26 18.71
N GLU A 78 17.26 16.27 19.51
CA GLU A 78 18.26 17.02 20.25
C GLU A 78 18.17 16.70 21.74
N ILE A 79 19.32 16.48 22.39
CA ILE A 79 19.40 16.20 23.81
C ILE A 79 20.27 17.27 24.45
N ARG A 80 19.72 17.98 25.46
CA ARG A 80 20.46 18.97 26.25
C ARG A 80 20.48 18.60 27.71
N LYS A 81 21.64 18.68 28.32
CA LYS A 81 21.78 18.57 29.79
C LYS A 81 21.51 19.94 30.40
N ILE A 82 20.43 20.05 31.21
CA ILE A 82 19.96 21.28 31.81
C ILE A 82 19.97 21.15 33.32
N ALA A 83 20.57 22.14 34.00
CA ALA A 83 20.58 22.20 35.45
C ALA A 83 19.41 23.04 35.97
N PHE A 84 18.70 22.53 36.95
CA PHE A 84 17.58 23.17 37.62
C PHE A 84 17.94 23.44 39.06
N THR A 85 17.84 24.69 39.50
CA THR A 85 18.01 25.15 40.87
C THR A 85 16.64 25.48 41.46
N GLN A 86 16.53 25.45 42.78
CA GLN A 86 15.25 25.63 43.48
C GLN A 86 14.51 26.90 43.04
N ASN A 87 13.23 26.80 42.80
CA ASN A 87 12.33 27.91 42.39
C ASN A 87 12.76 28.73 41.14
N ASN A 88 13.46 28.10 40.21
CA ASN A 88 13.94 28.78 39.01
C ASN A 88 13.17 28.31 37.75
N THR A 89 12.88 29.26 36.88
CA THR A 89 12.41 29.00 35.55
C THR A 89 13.58 29.09 34.57
N VAL A 90 13.97 27.97 33.98
CA VAL A 90 14.96 27.94 32.89
C VAL A 90 14.25 28.23 31.57
N GLU A 91 14.70 29.27 30.88
CA GLU A 91 14.17 29.65 29.57
C GLU A 91 15.16 29.30 28.46
N ILE A 92 14.71 28.57 27.44
CA ILE A 92 15.57 28.13 26.33
C ILE A 92 14.92 28.41 24.97
N LEU A 93 15.77 28.65 23.98
CA LEU A 93 15.43 28.59 22.57
C LEU A 93 16.10 27.36 21.98
N GLN A 94 15.28 26.46 21.40
CA GLN A 94 15.76 25.26 20.77
C GLN A 94 15.52 25.35 19.27
N THR A 95 16.58 25.15 18.49
CA THR A 95 16.44 24.95 17.04
C THR A 95 16.54 23.46 16.77
N LEU A 96 15.57 22.90 16.04
CA LEU A 96 15.65 21.54 15.51
C LEU A 96 15.96 21.61 14.03
N LYS A 97 16.87 20.75 13.60
CA LYS A 97 17.21 20.59 12.18
C LYS A 97 16.27 19.59 11.55
N GLU A 98 15.78 19.90 10.36
CA GLU A 98 15.04 18.91 9.59
C GLU A 98 15.92 17.67 9.39
N ASP A 99 15.35 16.53 9.70
CA ASP A 99 15.97 15.25 9.40
C ASP A 99 15.54 14.81 8.02
N SER A 100 16.31 15.19 7.02
CA SER A 100 16.11 14.71 5.65
C SER A 100 16.41 13.22 5.47
N GLU A 101 16.71 12.51 6.56
CA GLU A 101 17.26 11.18 6.53
C GLU A 101 16.24 10.14 7.02
N SER A 102 15.93 9.18 6.17
CA SER A 102 14.86 8.17 6.28
C SER A 102 14.90 7.21 7.49
N LEU A 103 15.86 7.35 8.41
CA LEU A 103 15.96 6.48 9.60
C LEU A 103 15.05 6.92 10.76
N SER A 104 14.71 8.20 10.83
CA SER A 104 13.73 8.74 11.79
C SER A 104 12.30 8.69 11.27
N GLU A 105 12.10 8.11 10.08
CA GLU A 105 10.77 7.97 9.50
C GLU A 105 9.89 7.06 10.36
N VAL A 106 8.73 7.59 10.75
CA VAL A 106 7.77 6.87 11.58
C VAL A 106 6.75 6.15 10.71
N VAL A 107 6.60 4.86 10.97
CA VAL A 107 5.63 3.99 10.32
C VAL A 107 4.52 3.64 11.31
N VAL A 108 3.28 3.70 10.89
CA VAL A 108 2.10 3.37 11.73
C VAL A 108 1.61 1.95 11.48
N SER A 109 1.89 1.40 10.29
CA SER A 109 1.26 0.16 9.83
C SER A 109 1.83 -1.10 10.46
N ALA A 110 3.12 -1.12 10.78
CA ALA A 110 3.79 -2.36 11.20
C ALA A 110 3.24 -2.97 12.51
N SER A 111 2.70 -2.13 13.40
CA SER A 111 2.22 -2.55 14.73
C SER A 111 0.91 -1.88 15.13
N ARG A 112 0.21 -1.23 14.20
CA ARG A 112 -0.96 -0.38 14.50
C ARG A 112 -0.66 0.72 15.53
N ARG A 113 0.61 1.05 15.70
CA ARG A 113 1.15 2.18 16.49
C ARG A 113 2.30 2.81 15.73
N SER A 114 2.69 4.01 16.13
CA SER A 114 3.85 4.70 15.55
C SER A 114 5.16 4.06 16.05
N GLU A 115 6.03 3.65 15.14
CA GLU A 115 7.36 3.09 15.40
C GLU A 115 8.38 3.69 14.44
N TYR A 116 9.63 3.78 14.82
CA TYR A 116 10.69 4.19 13.89
C TYR A 116 11.00 3.06 12.91
N LEU A 117 11.21 3.42 11.66
CA LEU A 117 11.54 2.45 10.59
C LEU A 117 12.78 1.62 10.95
N SER A 118 13.79 2.24 11.58
CA SER A 118 15.00 1.59 12.05
C SER A 118 14.79 0.55 13.15
N GLU A 119 13.62 0.52 13.80
CA GLU A 119 13.30 -0.38 14.92
C GLU A 119 12.45 -1.59 14.51
N ILE A 120 11.97 -1.63 13.28
CA ILE A 120 11.06 -2.69 12.85
C ILE A 120 11.86 -3.83 12.19
N PRO A 121 11.85 -5.06 12.73
CA PRO A 121 12.58 -6.20 12.15
C PRO A 121 11.83 -6.79 10.95
N ALA A 122 11.65 -5.99 9.90
CA ALA A 122 11.02 -6.38 8.64
C ALA A 122 11.47 -5.44 7.52
N SER A 123 11.33 -5.87 6.27
CA SER A 123 11.54 -5.00 5.11
C SER A 123 10.33 -4.10 4.89
N ILE A 124 10.56 -2.80 4.95
CA ILE A 124 9.52 -1.78 4.79
C ILE A 124 10.01 -0.73 3.80
N THR A 125 9.19 -0.41 2.82
CA THR A 125 9.41 0.74 1.95
C THR A 125 8.42 1.83 2.33
N VAL A 126 8.93 3.04 2.57
CA VAL A 126 8.09 4.22 2.78
C VAL A 126 8.31 5.18 1.61
N VAL A 127 7.23 5.52 0.92
CA VAL A 127 7.24 6.55 -0.11
C VAL A 127 6.70 7.81 0.53
N ASN A 128 7.57 8.77 0.81
CA ASN A 128 7.21 9.98 1.53
C ASN A 128 6.52 11.02 0.64
N GLN A 129 6.00 12.08 1.25
CA GLN A 129 5.22 13.09 0.55
C GLN A 129 6.03 13.80 -0.56
N LYS A 130 7.32 14.06 -0.32
CA LYS A 130 8.19 14.68 -1.34
C LYS A 130 8.31 13.78 -2.57
N GLN A 131 8.62 12.50 -2.37
CA GLN A 131 8.71 11.52 -3.46
C GLN A 131 7.38 11.38 -4.20
N LEU A 132 6.26 11.32 -3.48
CA LEU A 132 4.91 11.27 -4.08
C LEU A 132 4.65 12.51 -4.93
N THR A 133 4.95 13.70 -4.44
CA THR A 133 4.76 14.95 -5.18
C THR A 133 5.63 14.99 -6.43
N ASP A 134 6.93 14.68 -6.31
CA ASP A 134 7.88 14.70 -7.42
C ASP A 134 7.48 13.69 -8.53
N LEU A 135 7.01 12.49 -8.15
CA LEU A 135 6.55 11.46 -9.09
C LEU A 135 5.16 11.76 -9.67
N SER A 136 4.28 12.38 -8.89
CA SER A 136 2.95 12.79 -9.37
C SER A 136 3.01 13.89 -10.44
N ASN A 137 4.13 14.59 -10.55
CA ASN A 137 4.37 15.50 -11.67
C ASN A 137 4.48 14.75 -13.02
N SER A 138 4.88 13.48 -13.00
CA SER A 138 5.00 12.66 -14.22
C SER A 138 3.76 11.82 -14.49
N THR A 139 3.11 11.30 -13.45
CA THR A 139 1.96 10.41 -13.58
C THR A 139 0.96 10.60 -12.46
N THR A 140 -0.32 10.46 -12.76
CA THR A 140 -1.41 10.40 -11.77
C THR A 140 -1.73 8.96 -11.35
N ASN A 141 -1.07 7.99 -11.98
CA ASN A 141 -1.26 6.57 -11.71
C ASN A 141 -0.39 6.12 -10.52
N ILE A 142 -1.01 5.89 -9.38
CA ILE A 142 -0.30 5.44 -8.16
C ILE A 142 0.46 4.12 -8.37
N ASN A 143 0.02 3.25 -9.29
CA ASN A 143 0.72 1.99 -9.56
C ASN A 143 2.10 2.23 -10.18
N GLU A 144 2.23 3.19 -11.10
CA GLU A 144 3.52 3.55 -11.72
C GLU A 144 4.47 4.17 -10.69
N ILE A 145 3.93 4.95 -9.75
CA ILE A 145 4.71 5.48 -8.63
C ILE A 145 5.24 4.34 -7.76
N LEU A 146 4.39 3.37 -7.41
CA LEU A 146 4.76 2.26 -6.54
C LEU A 146 5.68 1.24 -7.23
N GLU A 147 5.45 0.91 -8.50
CA GLU A 147 6.34 -0.01 -9.23
C GLU A 147 7.76 0.52 -9.36
N PHE A 148 7.93 1.86 -9.46
CA PHE A 148 9.23 2.50 -9.46
C PHE A 148 9.87 2.53 -8.07
N THR A 149 9.09 2.85 -7.02
CA THR A 149 9.62 3.13 -5.68
C THR A 149 9.71 1.90 -4.77
N VAL A 150 8.99 0.81 -5.09
CA VAL A 150 8.91 -0.38 -4.23
C VAL A 150 9.62 -1.56 -4.90
N PRO A 151 10.85 -1.90 -4.47
CA PRO A 151 11.50 -3.14 -4.89
C PRO A 151 10.63 -4.35 -4.54
N GLY A 152 10.57 -5.36 -5.42
CA GLY A 152 9.77 -6.57 -5.22
C GLY A 152 8.28 -6.44 -5.55
N LEU A 153 7.77 -5.23 -5.82
CA LEU A 153 6.43 -5.06 -6.38
C LEU A 153 6.48 -5.27 -7.89
N ALA A 154 5.63 -6.15 -8.40
CA ALA A 154 5.50 -6.40 -9.83
C ALA A 154 5.02 -5.15 -10.59
N VAL A 155 5.45 -5.00 -11.84
CA VAL A 155 4.96 -3.91 -12.69
C VAL A 155 3.48 -4.07 -12.98
N SER A 156 2.79 -2.94 -13.17
CA SER A 156 1.37 -2.87 -13.48
C SER A 156 1.13 -2.88 -14.98
N THR A 157 -0.09 -3.23 -15.39
CA THR A 157 -0.58 -3.01 -16.77
C THR A 157 -1.05 -1.59 -17.01
N GLY A 158 -1.04 -0.73 -15.98
CA GLY A 158 -1.65 0.61 -16.04
C GLY A 158 -3.17 0.64 -15.90
N THR A 159 -3.86 -0.47 -16.04
CA THR A 159 -5.34 -0.58 -15.92
C THR A 159 -5.85 -0.27 -14.51
N PHE A 160 -7.17 -0.10 -14.33
CA PHE A 160 -7.75 0.03 -12.99
C PHE A 160 -7.68 -1.28 -12.20
N SER A 161 -7.51 -2.43 -12.87
CA SER A 161 -7.32 -3.73 -12.25
C SER A 161 -5.83 -3.99 -11.97
N ASN A 162 -5.53 -4.44 -10.78
CA ASN A 162 -4.19 -4.94 -10.47
C ASN A 162 -4.08 -6.44 -10.58
N TRP A 163 -4.95 -7.04 -11.34
CA TRP A 163 -4.95 -8.48 -11.50
C TRP A 163 -3.55 -9.01 -11.81
N GLY A 164 -3.14 -9.95 -10.97
CA GLY A 164 -1.83 -10.54 -11.03
C GLY A 164 -0.66 -9.65 -10.60
N GLN A 165 -0.87 -8.42 -10.10
CA GLN A 165 0.21 -7.64 -9.49
C GLN A 165 0.51 -8.21 -8.11
N THR A 166 1.74 -8.72 -7.94
CA THR A 166 2.20 -9.39 -6.73
C THR A 166 3.28 -8.59 -6.03
N LEU A 167 3.41 -8.80 -4.73
CA LEU A 167 4.54 -8.34 -3.94
C LEU A 167 5.37 -9.55 -3.56
N ARG A 168 6.62 -9.64 -4.08
CA ARG A 168 7.49 -10.82 -3.89
C ARG A 168 6.83 -12.14 -4.32
N GLY A 169 6.07 -12.12 -5.41
CA GLY A 169 5.36 -13.31 -5.91
C GLY A 169 4.15 -13.75 -5.08
N ARG A 170 3.65 -12.93 -4.15
CA ARG A 170 2.47 -13.21 -3.32
C ARG A 170 1.41 -12.13 -3.50
N SER A 171 0.16 -12.47 -3.24
CA SER A 171 -0.94 -11.51 -3.16
C SER A 171 -0.70 -10.51 -2.02
N LEU A 172 -1.15 -9.28 -2.21
CA LEU A 172 -0.97 -8.19 -1.26
C LEU A 172 -2.31 -7.64 -0.78
N LEU A 173 -2.33 -7.10 0.44
CA LEU A 173 -3.46 -6.39 1.01
C LEU A 173 -3.28 -4.89 0.79
N VAL A 174 -4.32 -4.20 0.34
CA VAL A 174 -4.31 -2.74 0.19
C VAL A 174 -5.17 -2.10 1.28
N MET A 175 -4.67 -1.03 1.88
CA MET A 175 -5.36 -0.30 2.94
C MET A 175 -5.33 1.21 2.70
N ILE A 176 -6.32 1.91 3.22
CA ILE A 176 -6.34 3.37 3.38
C ILE A 176 -6.46 3.67 4.86
N ASP A 177 -5.50 4.39 5.44
CA ASP A 177 -5.45 4.70 6.88
C ASP A 177 -5.67 3.48 7.80
N GLY A 178 -5.17 2.30 7.37
CA GLY A 178 -5.31 1.03 8.06
C GLY A 178 -6.62 0.27 7.77
N VAL A 179 -7.55 0.81 6.99
CA VAL A 179 -8.81 0.13 6.61
C VAL A 179 -8.61 -0.68 5.34
N PRO A 180 -8.81 -2.02 5.37
CA PRO A 180 -8.63 -2.89 4.21
C PRO A 180 -9.56 -2.54 3.05
N GLN A 181 -8.99 -2.39 1.85
CA GLN A 181 -9.70 -2.07 0.62
C GLN A 181 -9.96 -3.31 -0.25
N SER A 182 -9.06 -4.30 -0.19
CA SER A 182 -9.15 -5.52 -0.99
C SER A 182 -10.37 -6.36 -0.61
N THR A 183 -10.87 -7.12 -1.58
CA THR A 183 -11.98 -8.07 -1.42
C THR A 183 -11.46 -9.50 -1.57
N PRO A 184 -10.86 -10.13 -0.54
CA PRO A 184 -10.23 -11.45 -0.66
C PRO A 184 -11.18 -12.54 -1.14
N LEU A 185 -12.47 -12.41 -0.86
CA LEU A 185 -13.51 -13.37 -1.29
C LEU A 185 -13.70 -13.38 -2.80
N ARG A 186 -13.39 -12.28 -3.47
CA ARG A 186 -13.48 -12.16 -4.92
C ARG A 186 -12.48 -11.16 -5.45
N ASN A 187 -11.38 -11.64 -6.03
CA ASN A 187 -10.34 -10.84 -6.66
C ASN A 187 -9.74 -9.77 -5.73
N GLY A 188 -8.94 -10.19 -4.77
CA GLY A 188 -8.33 -9.33 -3.74
C GLY A 188 -7.43 -8.20 -4.24
N GLN A 189 -7.19 -8.11 -5.54
CA GLN A 189 -6.18 -7.23 -6.13
C GLN A 189 -6.74 -5.90 -6.67
N LEU A 190 -8.04 -5.62 -6.50
CA LEU A 190 -8.69 -4.44 -7.09
C LEU A 190 -8.52 -3.13 -6.29
N GLY A 191 -7.77 -3.15 -5.18
CA GLY A 191 -7.76 -2.03 -4.23
C GLY A 191 -6.69 -0.96 -4.46
N ILE A 192 -5.69 -1.15 -5.34
CA ILE A 192 -4.53 -0.24 -5.42
C ILE A 192 -4.92 1.17 -5.87
N LYS A 193 -5.81 1.32 -6.84
CA LYS A 193 -6.28 2.62 -7.33
C LYS A 193 -7.56 3.05 -6.60
N SER A 194 -7.47 3.35 -5.32
CA SER A 194 -8.64 3.69 -4.51
C SER A 194 -8.61 5.08 -3.90
N VAL A 195 -7.54 5.84 -4.17
CA VAL A 195 -7.33 7.19 -3.65
C VAL A 195 -6.46 8.00 -4.61
N SER A 196 -6.68 9.31 -4.69
CA SER A 196 -5.82 10.22 -5.47
C SER A 196 -4.41 10.28 -4.87
N PRO A 197 -3.31 10.18 -5.65
CA PRO A 197 -1.97 10.43 -5.15
C PRO A 197 -1.81 11.79 -4.47
N ASN A 198 -2.57 12.80 -4.91
CA ASN A 198 -2.56 14.13 -4.31
C ASN A 198 -3.10 14.16 -2.87
N ASP A 199 -3.89 13.16 -2.47
CA ASP A 199 -4.45 13.04 -1.11
C ASP A 199 -3.58 12.22 -0.16
N ILE A 200 -2.53 11.58 -0.67
CA ILE A 200 -1.65 10.72 0.11
C ILE A 200 -0.53 11.56 0.74
N SER A 201 -0.30 11.40 2.03
CA SER A 201 0.84 11.99 2.74
C SER A 201 2.08 11.10 2.65
N ARG A 202 1.90 9.78 2.71
CA ARG A 202 2.93 8.77 2.47
C ARG A 202 2.31 7.42 2.17
N VAL A 203 3.07 6.53 1.55
CA VAL A 203 2.69 5.13 1.38
C VAL A 203 3.63 4.27 2.19
N GLU A 204 3.09 3.36 3.00
CA GLU A 204 3.84 2.38 3.78
C GLU A 204 3.62 1.00 3.17
N VAL A 205 4.71 0.34 2.75
CA VAL A 205 4.67 -1.00 2.16
C VAL A 205 5.47 -1.95 3.05
N ILE A 206 4.77 -2.86 3.70
CA ILE A 206 5.40 -3.93 4.47
C ILE A 206 5.44 -5.17 3.62
N LYS A 207 6.63 -5.72 3.43
CA LYS A 207 6.90 -6.84 2.54
C LYS A 207 7.00 -8.14 3.32
N GLY A 208 6.54 -9.23 2.68
CA GLY A 208 6.44 -10.53 3.32
C GLY A 208 5.13 -10.73 4.08
N ALA A 209 4.86 -11.96 4.45
CA ALA A 209 3.65 -12.34 5.16
C ALA A 209 3.47 -11.56 6.48
N THR A 210 2.24 -11.27 6.86
CA THR A 210 1.94 -10.58 8.11
C THR A 210 0.61 -11.06 8.68
N SER A 211 0.58 -11.27 9.99
CA SER A 211 -0.62 -11.70 10.70
C SER A 211 -1.46 -10.54 11.22
N ILE A 212 -0.87 -9.37 11.47
CA ILE A 212 -1.51 -8.30 12.26
C ILE A 212 -2.80 -7.72 11.63
N PHE A 213 -2.95 -7.83 10.31
CA PHE A 213 -4.13 -7.33 9.58
C PHE A 213 -5.07 -8.43 9.06
N GLY A 214 -4.73 -9.72 9.29
CA GLY A 214 -5.60 -10.86 8.98
C GLY A 214 -5.57 -11.30 7.52
N ASN A 215 -6.73 -11.73 7.03
CA ASN A 215 -6.90 -12.34 5.71
C ASN A 215 -6.41 -11.46 4.55
N GLY A 216 -5.60 -12.04 3.65
CA GLY A 216 -5.06 -11.40 2.45
C GLY A 216 -3.62 -10.88 2.56
N GLY A 217 -2.98 -11.01 3.74
CA GLY A 217 -1.63 -10.50 4.00
C GLY A 217 -0.48 -11.45 3.63
N ASN A 218 -0.62 -12.32 2.64
CA ASN A 218 0.38 -13.34 2.29
C ASN A 218 1.68 -12.75 1.74
N GLY A 219 1.62 -11.72 0.92
CA GLY A 219 2.78 -11.02 0.36
C GLY A 219 3.16 -9.75 1.13
N GLY A 220 2.35 -9.37 2.08
CA GLY A 220 2.45 -8.10 2.79
C GLY A 220 1.29 -7.16 2.47
N PHE A 221 1.49 -5.88 2.69
CA PHE A 221 0.45 -4.90 2.42
C PHE A 221 0.99 -3.53 2.01
N ILE A 222 0.13 -2.78 1.33
CA ILE A 222 0.30 -1.37 1.00
C ILE A 222 -0.72 -0.59 1.81
N ASN A 223 -0.26 0.40 2.59
CA ASN A 223 -1.15 1.29 3.34
C ASN A 223 -0.94 2.74 2.90
N TYR A 224 -1.97 3.31 2.30
CA TYR A 224 -2.02 4.72 1.97
C TYR A 224 -2.38 5.52 3.22
N ILE A 225 -1.44 6.29 3.72
CA ILE A 225 -1.69 7.25 4.79
C ILE A 225 -2.11 8.55 4.13
N THR A 226 -3.38 8.91 4.26
CA THR A 226 -3.90 10.11 3.62
C THR A 226 -3.60 11.35 4.45
N LYS A 227 -3.61 12.52 3.78
CA LYS A 227 -3.34 13.81 4.42
C LYS A 227 -4.25 14.02 5.61
N LYS A 228 -3.70 14.63 6.67
CA LYS A 228 -4.41 14.92 7.92
C LYS A 228 -4.92 16.35 7.93
N PRO A 229 -5.95 16.65 8.73
CA PRO A 229 -6.47 18.00 8.89
C PRO A 229 -5.60 18.89 9.81
N ASN A 230 -4.28 18.66 9.82
CA ASN A 230 -3.37 19.52 10.57
C ASN A 230 -3.11 20.79 9.76
N ALA A 231 -3.49 21.93 10.28
CA ALA A 231 -3.22 23.24 9.70
C ALA A 231 -2.74 24.20 10.79
N ASN A 232 -1.89 25.15 10.40
CA ASN A 232 -1.45 26.22 11.27
C ASN A 232 -2.40 27.42 11.19
N GLU A 233 -3.13 27.51 10.09
CA GLU A 233 -4.04 28.59 9.77
C GLU A 233 -5.49 28.12 9.77
N LYS A 234 -6.42 29.09 9.80
CA LYS A 234 -7.85 28.80 9.68
C LYS A 234 -8.19 28.16 8.34
N ILE A 235 -7.45 28.51 7.30
CA ILE A 235 -7.58 27.93 5.96
C ILE A 235 -6.24 27.92 5.25
N GLU A 236 -5.87 26.77 4.72
CA GLU A 236 -4.77 26.52 3.79
C GLU A 236 -5.31 25.70 2.63
N GLY A 237 -4.75 25.85 1.45
CA GLY A 237 -5.23 25.13 0.29
C GLY A 237 -4.14 24.78 -0.71
N THR A 238 -4.44 23.78 -1.54
CA THR A 238 -3.60 23.39 -2.66
C THR A 238 -4.47 23.19 -3.89
N THR A 239 -4.13 23.89 -4.96
CA THR A 239 -4.70 23.72 -6.30
C THR A 239 -3.65 23.09 -7.20
N ASN A 240 -3.98 22.03 -7.93
CA ASN A 240 -3.12 21.45 -8.95
C ASN A 240 -3.93 21.25 -10.23
N ILE A 241 -3.43 21.77 -11.36
CA ILE A 241 -4.03 21.57 -12.68
C ILE A 241 -2.99 20.98 -13.61
N TRP A 242 -3.41 20.11 -14.50
CA TRP A 242 -2.49 19.47 -15.47
C TRP A 242 -3.17 19.17 -16.79
N GLY A 243 -2.33 19.10 -17.84
CA GLY A 243 -2.65 18.54 -19.12
C GLY A 243 -1.63 17.49 -19.50
N ALA A 244 -2.05 16.45 -20.20
CA ALA A 244 -1.18 15.39 -20.68
C ALA A 244 -1.57 14.97 -22.09
N SER A 245 -0.60 14.49 -22.86
CA SER A 245 -0.86 14.00 -24.23
C SER A 245 0.20 12.99 -24.64
N ASN A 246 -0.20 12.01 -25.44
CA ASN A 246 0.73 11.18 -26.16
C ASN A 246 1.44 12.06 -27.23
N LEU A 247 2.75 11.90 -27.40
CA LEU A 247 3.57 12.68 -28.35
C LEU A 247 3.87 11.89 -29.65
N THR A 248 3.77 10.56 -29.62
CA THR A 248 3.93 9.73 -30.81
C THR A 248 2.80 9.98 -31.80
N LYS A 249 1.56 10.07 -31.28
CA LYS A 249 0.37 10.43 -32.05
C LYS A 249 -0.59 11.25 -31.17
N THR A 250 -0.89 12.46 -31.61
CA THR A 250 -1.64 13.45 -30.82
C THR A 250 -3.14 13.47 -31.09
N LYS A 251 -3.65 12.68 -32.07
CA LYS A 251 -5.06 12.66 -32.42
C LYS A 251 -5.90 12.20 -31.20
N ASP A 252 -6.72 13.10 -30.67
CA ASP A 252 -7.62 12.86 -29.53
C ASP A 252 -6.89 12.31 -28.27
N ALA A 253 -5.57 12.55 -28.17
CA ALA A 253 -4.73 12.04 -27.08
C ALA A 253 -4.62 12.99 -25.88
N PHE A 254 -5.17 14.21 -26.01
CA PHE A 254 -5.10 15.20 -24.92
C PHE A 254 -6.04 14.81 -23.78
N GLY A 255 -5.48 14.75 -22.57
CA GLY A 255 -6.20 14.63 -21.32
C GLY A 255 -5.87 15.79 -20.39
N PHE A 256 -6.71 16.02 -19.40
CA PHE A 256 -6.52 17.08 -18.42
C PHE A 256 -7.07 16.69 -17.06
N GLY A 257 -6.67 17.43 -16.03
CA GLY A 257 -7.24 17.25 -14.71
C GLY A 257 -7.02 18.44 -13.80
N ALA A 258 -7.77 18.43 -12.72
CA ALA A 258 -7.70 19.43 -11.66
C ALA A 258 -7.89 18.77 -10.30
N TYR A 259 -7.20 19.29 -9.31
CA TYR A 259 -7.30 18.91 -7.91
C TYR A 259 -7.36 20.16 -7.05
N GLN A 260 -8.22 20.14 -6.05
CA GLN A 260 -8.32 21.16 -5.03
C GLN A 260 -8.39 20.52 -3.65
N SER A 261 -7.58 21.00 -2.70
CA SER A 261 -7.76 20.69 -1.29
C SER A 261 -7.83 21.94 -0.44
N LEU A 262 -8.55 21.84 0.67
CA LEU A 262 -8.64 22.83 1.73
C LEU A 262 -8.46 22.12 3.06
N ARG A 263 -7.68 22.71 3.96
CA ARG A 263 -7.54 22.28 5.34
C ARG A 263 -7.52 23.47 6.27
N GLY A 264 -7.88 23.26 7.51
CA GLY A 264 -7.87 24.35 8.47
C GLY A 264 -8.13 23.87 9.88
N LYS A 265 -7.87 24.81 10.83
CA LYS A 265 -8.18 24.64 12.25
C LYS A 265 -9.02 25.81 12.75
N ILE A 266 -10.14 25.50 13.40
CA ILE A 266 -11.02 26.46 14.06
C ILE A 266 -11.22 25.96 15.48
N ASP A 267 -10.55 26.56 16.44
CA ASP A 267 -10.51 26.14 17.85
C ASP A 267 -10.13 24.63 18.00
N LYS A 268 -11.08 23.82 18.42
CA LYS A 268 -10.92 22.36 18.63
C LYS A 268 -11.30 21.54 17.39
N PHE A 269 -11.71 22.18 16.32
CA PHE A 269 -12.16 21.53 15.11
C PHE A 269 -11.12 21.66 14.00
N ASN A 270 -10.66 20.52 13.48
CA ASN A 270 -9.73 20.44 12.36
C ASN A 270 -10.45 19.80 11.16
N TYR A 271 -10.20 20.31 9.96
CA TYR A 271 -10.80 19.77 8.76
C TYR A 271 -9.81 19.66 7.61
N TYR A 272 -10.03 18.65 6.77
CA TYR A 272 -9.40 18.47 5.47
C TYR A 272 -10.46 18.01 4.49
N VAL A 273 -10.58 18.70 3.35
CA VAL A 273 -11.47 18.32 2.26
C VAL A 273 -10.73 18.46 0.95
N SER A 274 -10.94 17.53 0.03
CA SER A 274 -10.35 17.58 -1.31
C SER A 274 -11.27 16.97 -2.35
N GLY A 275 -11.02 17.34 -3.60
CA GLY A 275 -11.66 16.74 -4.76
C GLY A 275 -10.75 16.82 -5.97
N SER A 276 -10.86 15.84 -6.87
CA SER A 276 -10.20 15.88 -8.17
C SER A 276 -11.09 15.38 -9.29
N TYR A 277 -10.81 15.90 -10.46
CA TYR A 277 -11.33 15.44 -11.73
C TYR A 277 -10.16 15.20 -12.68
N GLU A 278 -10.19 14.10 -13.41
CA GLU A 278 -9.24 13.79 -14.48
C GLU A 278 -9.97 13.15 -15.64
N GLU A 279 -9.60 13.52 -16.85
CA GLU A 279 -10.04 12.90 -18.09
C GLU A 279 -8.82 12.58 -18.96
N THR A 280 -8.68 11.33 -19.38
CA THR A 280 -7.61 10.87 -20.27
C THR A 280 -8.13 10.74 -21.70
N GLY A 281 -7.28 11.09 -22.67
CA GLY A 281 -7.60 10.88 -24.08
C GLY A 281 -7.16 9.51 -24.59
N ASN A 282 -7.09 9.38 -25.91
CA ASN A 282 -6.57 8.19 -26.58
C ASN A 282 -5.12 7.94 -26.17
N LYS A 283 -4.77 6.66 -26.03
CA LYS A 283 -3.39 6.23 -25.79
C LYS A 283 -2.86 5.46 -27.00
N TYR A 284 -1.65 5.79 -27.37
CA TYR A 284 -0.96 5.20 -28.51
C TYR A 284 0.38 4.62 -28.09
N ASP A 285 0.74 3.50 -28.69
CA ASP A 285 2.06 2.89 -28.54
C ASP A 285 3.15 3.65 -29.32
N ALA A 286 4.37 3.13 -29.32
CA ALA A 286 5.53 3.76 -29.99
C ALA A 286 5.39 3.81 -31.51
N ASP A 287 4.56 2.95 -32.11
CA ASP A 287 4.23 2.94 -33.55
C ASP A 287 3.02 3.79 -33.90
N GLY A 288 2.36 4.44 -32.93
CA GLY A 288 1.16 5.24 -33.10
C GLY A 288 -0.12 4.42 -33.33
N LYS A 289 -0.12 3.14 -32.95
CA LYS A 289 -1.34 2.31 -32.88
C LYS A 289 -2.06 2.56 -31.56
N VAL A 290 -3.38 2.47 -31.58
CA VAL A 290 -4.18 2.54 -30.34
C VAL A 290 -3.85 1.32 -29.49
N ILE A 291 -3.46 1.53 -28.25
CA ILE A 291 -3.21 0.42 -27.33
C ILE A 291 -4.50 -0.36 -27.05
N LEU A 292 -4.39 -1.62 -26.63
CA LEU A 292 -5.55 -2.46 -26.36
C LEU A 292 -6.47 -1.78 -25.33
N PRO A 293 -7.73 -1.42 -25.68
CA PRO A 293 -8.63 -0.67 -24.80
C PRO A 293 -9.21 -1.57 -23.72
N THR A 294 -8.48 -1.76 -22.65
CA THR A 294 -8.90 -2.60 -21.51
C THR A 294 -8.85 -1.83 -20.20
N TYR A 295 -9.86 -2.00 -19.38
CA TYR A 295 -9.89 -1.68 -17.94
C TYR A 295 -9.28 -0.32 -17.52
N GLY A 296 -9.69 0.77 -18.18
CA GLY A 296 -9.32 2.13 -17.76
C GLY A 296 -7.94 2.58 -18.22
N LEU A 297 -7.43 2.06 -19.34
CA LEU A 297 -6.18 2.51 -19.94
C LEU A 297 -6.34 3.86 -20.66
N ASP A 298 -7.40 4.02 -21.45
CA ASP A 298 -7.67 5.19 -22.29
C ASP A 298 -9.07 5.73 -22.04
N ASN A 299 -9.35 6.95 -22.49
CA ASN A 299 -10.68 7.57 -22.46
C ASN A 299 -11.43 7.37 -21.13
N THR A 300 -10.72 7.63 -20.04
CA THR A 300 -11.18 7.36 -18.67
C THR A 300 -11.42 8.66 -17.93
N ARG A 301 -12.61 8.80 -17.31
CA ARG A 301 -12.95 9.88 -16.39
C ARG A 301 -12.81 9.40 -14.96
N ILE A 302 -12.04 10.13 -14.15
CA ILE A 302 -11.77 9.80 -12.75
C ILE A 302 -12.24 10.95 -11.87
N TYR A 303 -13.05 10.63 -10.86
CA TYR A 303 -13.49 11.56 -9.83
C TYR A 303 -13.04 11.05 -8.48
N THR A 304 -12.44 11.91 -7.68
CA THR A 304 -12.12 11.58 -6.30
C THR A 304 -12.60 12.66 -5.35
N ALA A 305 -12.93 12.27 -4.14
CA ALA A 305 -13.17 13.19 -3.04
C ALA A 305 -12.68 12.55 -1.74
N LEU A 306 -12.10 13.36 -0.86
CA LEU A 306 -11.70 12.96 0.49
C LEU A 306 -12.15 14.03 1.47
N ALA A 307 -12.74 13.61 2.60
CA ALA A 307 -13.05 14.49 3.71
C ALA A 307 -12.60 13.87 5.02
N LYS A 308 -11.99 14.66 5.88
CA LYS A 308 -11.64 14.31 7.26
C LYS A 308 -11.98 15.46 8.19
N LEU A 309 -12.72 15.15 9.22
CA LEU A 309 -13.13 16.09 10.26
C LEU A 309 -12.69 15.54 11.60
N GLU A 310 -11.96 16.33 12.37
CA GLU A 310 -11.48 15.94 13.69
C GLU A 310 -11.96 16.96 14.73
N TYR A 311 -12.38 16.48 15.88
CA TYR A 311 -12.76 17.29 17.02
C TYR A 311 -12.00 16.86 18.27
N GLU A 312 -11.25 17.78 18.85
CA GLU A 312 -10.50 17.62 20.10
C GLU A 312 -11.46 17.82 21.29
N ILE A 313 -12.04 16.75 21.80
CA ILE A 313 -12.94 16.79 22.97
C ILE A 313 -12.16 17.34 24.18
N SER A 314 -10.95 16.80 24.38
CA SER A 314 -9.98 17.21 25.40
C SER A 314 -8.56 16.91 24.92
N ASP A 315 -7.54 17.27 25.71
CA ASP A 315 -6.13 16.94 25.42
C ASP A 315 -5.85 15.44 25.29
N ARG A 316 -6.76 14.59 25.81
CA ARG A 316 -6.64 13.13 25.78
C ARG A 316 -7.64 12.45 24.85
N GLN A 317 -8.65 13.16 24.37
CA GLN A 317 -9.77 12.58 23.64
C GLN A 317 -9.99 13.28 22.31
N LYS A 318 -10.02 12.51 21.26
CA LYS A 318 -10.29 12.98 19.90
C LYS A 318 -11.28 12.05 19.20
N ILE A 319 -12.20 12.63 18.48
CA ILE A 319 -13.09 11.95 17.56
C ILE A 319 -12.83 12.42 16.14
N SER A 320 -12.79 11.50 15.18
CA SER A 320 -12.53 11.81 13.79
C SER A 320 -13.53 11.10 12.89
N ILE A 321 -14.10 11.80 11.94
CA ILE A 321 -14.96 11.25 10.89
C ILE A 321 -14.23 11.44 9.57
N GLY A 322 -14.10 10.37 8.80
CA GLY A 322 -13.46 10.39 7.50
C GLY A 322 -14.27 9.68 6.43
N GLY A 323 -14.02 10.02 5.19
CA GLY A 323 -14.59 9.31 4.06
C GLY A 323 -13.91 9.67 2.76
N ASN A 324 -13.81 8.71 1.85
CA ASN A 324 -13.35 8.96 0.49
C ASN A 324 -14.25 8.31 -0.55
N LEU A 325 -14.32 8.97 -1.68
CA LEU A 325 -14.94 8.52 -2.92
C LEU A 325 -13.86 8.36 -3.98
N TYR A 326 -13.86 7.25 -4.70
CA TYR A 326 -13.13 7.05 -5.93
C TYR A 326 -14.07 6.49 -6.99
N ASN A 327 -14.10 7.11 -8.16
CA ASN A 327 -14.92 6.68 -9.29
C ASN A 327 -14.09 6.79 -10.57
N SER A 328 -13.88 5.69 -11.27
CA SER A 328 -13.17 5.61 -12.54
C SER A 328 -14.11 4.98 -13.56
N LEU A 329 -14.32 5.65 -14.68
CA LEU A 329 -15.21 5.23 -15.75
C LEU A 329 -14.51 5.37 -17.10
N GLN A 330 -14.29 4.27 -17.79
CA GLN A 330 -13.78 4.23 -19.15
C GLN A 330 -14.95 4.18 -20.14
N ASP A 331 -14.96 5.12 -21.06
CA ASP A 331 -15.94 5.23 -22.14
C ASP A 331 -15.16 5.47 -23.45
N THR A 332 -14.65 4.37 -24.01
CA THR A 332 -13.72 4.40 -25.15
C THR A 332 -14.44 4.20 -26.47
N PRO A 333 -14.06 4.95 -27.54
CA PRO A 333 -14.58 4.73 -28.90
C PRO A 333 -13.90 3.55 -29.61
N PHE A 334 -13.19 2.70 -28.88
CA PHE A 334 -12.47 1.57 -29.45
C PHE A 334 -12.97 0.23 -28.92
N ILE A 335 -12.98 -0.75 -29.80
CA ILE A 335 -13.17 -2.17 -29.43
C ILE A 335 -11.84 -2.92 -29.51
N PRO A 336 -11.61 -3.94 -28.65
CA PRO A 336 -10.38 -4.71 -28.65
C PRO A 336 -10.30 -5.66 -29.83
N VAL A 337 -9.19 -5.61 -30.55
CA VAL A 337 -8.74 -6.70 -31.44
C VAL A 337 -7.70 -7.46 -30.68
N LEU A 338 -7.99 -8.71 -30.35
CA LEU A 338 -7.05 -9.56 -29.62
C LEU A 338 -5.86 -9.89 -30.51
N GLY A 339 -4.69 -10.02 -29.91
CA GLY A 339 -3.49 -10.41 -30.61
C GLY A 339 -3.50 -11.89 -31.05
N SER A 340 -2.42 -12.36 -31.64
CA SER A 340 -2.20 -13.75 -31.97
C SER A 340 -0.86 -14.24 -31.43
N PHE A 341 -0.79 -15.53 -31.19
CA PHE A 341 0.38 -16.18 -30.65
C PHE A 341 0.56 -17.55 -31.30
N GLU A 342 1.76 -17.85 -31.76
CA GLU A 342 2.10 -19.11 -32.40
C GLU A 342 3.52 -19.53 -32.03
N VAL A 343 3.71 -20.79 -31.66
CA VAL A 343 5.02 -21.42 -31.37
C VAL A 343 5.37 -22.37 -32.50
N TYR A 344 6.59 -22.25 -33.05
CA TYR A 344 6.95 -22.96 -34.26
C TYR A 344 7.68 -24.28 -34.07
N ASN A 345 8.38 -24.44 -32.94
CA ASN A 345 9.25 -25.60 -32.73
C ASN A 345 9.49 -25.88 -31.23
N GLU A 346 10.21 -27.00 -30.99
CA GLU A 346 10.61 -27.47 -29.68
C GLU A 346 11.53 -26.51 -28.90
N ASN A 347 12.21 -25.60 -29.56
CA ASN A 347 13.06 -24.59 -28.95
C ASN A 347 12.24 -23.44 -28.36
N GLY A 348 10.95 -23.36 -28.71
CA GLY A 348 10.05 -22.32 -28.23
C GLY A 348 10.14 -21.03 -29.03
N ASP A 349 10.65 -21.08 -30.28
CA ASP A 349 10.56 -19.93 -31.18
C ASP A 349 9.11 -19.60 -31.47
N TYR A 350 8.73 -18.34 -31.33
CA TYR A 350 7.34 -17.89 -31.41
C TYR A 350 7.19 -16.56 -32.12
N THR A 351 5.97 -16.32 -32.61
CA THR A 351 5.50 -14.99 -32.99
C THR A 351 4.37 -14.56 -32.05
N LEU A 352 4.50 -13.35 -31.53
CA LEU A 352 3.46 -12.68 -30.75
C LEU A 352 3.07 -11.39 -31.44
N ILE A 353 1.83 -11.28 -31.91
CA ILE A 353 1.25 -10.06 -32.43
C ILE A 353 0.37 -9.47 -31.33
N PRO A 354 0.72 -8.33 -30.75
CA PRO A 354 -0.06 -7.73 -29.68
C PRO A 354 -1.44 -7.29 -30.15
N GLY A 355 -2.39 -7.37 -29.23
CA GLY A 355 -3.72 -6.81 -29.43
C GLY A 355 -3.70 -5.27 -29.47
N HIS A 356 -4.66 -4.67 -30.13
CA HIS A 356 -4.80 -3.23 -30.29
C HIS A 356 -6.26 -2.80 -30.32
N GLY A 357 -6.52 -1.50 -30.26
CA GLY A 357 -7.86 -0.92 -30.42
C GLY A 357 -8.15 -0.55 -31.86
N ILE A 358 -9.38 -0.80 -32.31
CA ILE A 358 -9.95 -0.25 -33.55
C ILE A 358 -11.20 0.55 -33.22
N GLU A 359 -11.50 1.58 -34.02
CA GLU A 359 -12.72 2.36 -33.84
C GLU A 359 -13.97 1.46 -33.97
N GLY A 360 -14.87 1.56 -32.98
CA GLY A 360 -16.08 0.75 -32.92
C GLY A 360 -16.73 0.79 -31.53
N SER A 361 -17.92 0.21 -31.44
CA SER A 361 -18.68 0.08 -30.21
C SER A 361 -19.32 -1.31 -30.11
N ILE A 362 -19.49 -1.79 -28.88
CA ILE A 362 -20.24 -3.02 -28.60
C ILE A 362 -21.62 -2.58 -28.10
N GLU A 363 -22.67 -3.05 -28.80
CA GLU A 363 -24.05 -2.74 -28.44
C GLU A 363 -24.38 -3.20 -27.03
N GLY A 364 -24.95 -2.30 -26.21
CA GLY A 364 -25.31 -2.59 -24.82
C GLY A 364 -24.12 -2.58 -23.82
N GLN A 365 -22.91 -2.22 -24.24
CA GLN A 365 -21.79 -2.06 -23.32
C GLN A 365 -21.93 -0.77 -22.53
N GLU A 366 -21.92 -0.90 -21.19
CA GLU A 366 -21.82 0.22 -20.26
C GLU A 366 -20.34 0.59 -20.02
N PRO A 367 -20.05 1.83 -19.62
CA PRO A 367 -18.69 2.23 -19.25
C PRO A 367 -18.09 1.30 -18.19
N THR A 368 -16.87 0.86 -18.44
CA THR A 368 -16.13 0.01 -17.48
C THR A 368 -15.51 0.86 -16.37
N GLY A 369 -15.31 0.29 -15.17
CA GLY A 369 -14.65 1.06 -14.14
C GLY A 369 -14.90 0.57 -12.73
N SER A 370 -14.42 1.38 -11.79
CA SER A 370 -14.47 1.09 -10.36
C SER A 370 -15.12 2.24 -9.61
N LYS A 371 -16.06 1.92 -8.71
CA LYS A 371 -16.67 2.87 -7.78
C LYS A 371 -16.43 2.39 -6.37
N LEU A 372 -15.79 3.23 -5.57
CA LEU A 372 -15.46 2.95 -4.18
C LEU A 372 -15.97 4.07 -3.29
N TYR A 373 -16.61 3.69 -2.19
CA TYR A 373 -17.07 4.58 -1.13
C TYR A 373 -16.55 4.03 0.19
N ASN A 374 -15.79 4.83 0.92
CA ASN A 374 -15.37 4.52 2.28
C ASN A 374 -15.89 5.58 3.24
N GLY A 375 -16.26 5.14 4.43
CA GLY A 375 -16.54 6.01 5.56
C GLY A 375 -15.99 5.39 6.83
N ASN A 376 -15.44 6.19 7.73
CA ASN A 376 -14.95 5.72 9.02
C ASN A 376 -15.18 6.73 10.14
N LEU A 377 -15.33 6.22 11.34
CA LEU A 377 -15.40 6.94 12.59
C LEU A 377 -14.31 6.41 13.50
N LYS A 378 -13.41 7.29 13.95
CA LYS A 378 -12.32 6.96 14.87
C LYS A 378 -12.49 7.69 16.19
N TYR A 379 -12.19 6.99 17.27
CA TYR A 379 -12.10 7.55 18.60
C TYR A 379 -10.73 7.21 19.19
N ASP A 380 -10.00 8.22 19.61
CA ASP A 380 -8.70 8.10 20.29
C ASP A 380 -8.87 8.58 21.74
N LEU A 381 -8.43 7.76 22.69
CA LEU A 381 -8.35 8.08 24.12
C LEU A 381 -6.95 7.74 24.61
N ASN A 382 -6.16 8.77 24.89
CA ASN A 382 -4.76 8.64 25.25
C ASN A 382 -4.55 8.68 26.77
N SER A 383 -3.45 8.07 27.23
CA SER A 383 -2.97 8.16 28.60
C SER A 383 -3.96 7.68 29.66
N ILE A 384 -4.58 6.51 29.42
CA ILE A 384 -5.36 5.78 30.45
C ILE A 384 -4.43 4.89 31.29
N PHE A 385 -4.93 4.32 32.39
CA PHE A 385 -4.17 3.47 33.32
C PHE A 385 -2.81 4.09 33.72
N ASP A 386 -2.90 5.22 34.42
CA ASP A 386 -1.73 6.00 34.89
C ASP A 386 -0.81 6.50 33.75
N GLY A 387 -1.39 6.67 32.57
CA GLY A 387 -0.69 7.21 31.41
C GLY A 387 0.07 6.19 30.58
N THR A 388 -0.01 4.90 30.91
CA THR A 388 0.73 3.84 30.21
C THR A 388 0.06 3.34 28.96
N THR A 389 -1.23 3.58 28.78
CA THR A 389 -2.05 2.95 27.74
C THR A 389 -2.83 3.96 26.92
N ASP A 390 -2.85 3.77 25.61
CA ASP A 390 -3.74 4.46 24.68
C ASP A 390 -4.78 3.49 24.15
N PHE A 391 -6.02 3.95 24.02
CA PHE A 391 -7.12 3.23 23.41
C PHE A 391 -7.52 3.90 22.10
N LYS A 392 -7.76 3.09 21.05
CA LYS A 392 -8.28 3.53 19.77
C LYS A 392 -9.39 2.60 19.32
N ALA A 393 -10.45 3.16 18.78
CA ALA A 393 -11.50 2.40 18.12
C ALA A 393 -11.79 2.97 16.73
N ASP A 394 -11.92 2.09 15.75
CA ASP A 394 -12.20 2.44 14.36
C ASP A 394 -13.42 1.65 13.89
N VAL A 395 -14.48 2.37 13.52
CA VAL A 395 -15.66 1.81 12.88
C VAL A 395 -15.64 2.23 11.43
N TYR A 396 -15.77 1.29 10.49
CA TYR A 396 -15.73 1.63 9.08
C TYR A 396 -16.82 0.93 8.26
N TYR A 397 -17.16 1.59 7.17
CA TYR A 397 -18.02 1.10 6.11
C TYR A 397 -17.33 1.26 4.75
N GLN A 398 -17.45 0.24 3.91
CA GLN A 398 -16.95 0.29 2.54
C GLN A 398 -18.00 -0.30 1.59
N LYS A 399 -18.13 0.33 0.41
CA LYS A 399 -18.91 -0.20 -0.71
C LYS A 399 -18.09 -0.10 -1.98
N THR A 400 -17.93 -1.22 -2.68
CA THR A 400 -17.20 -1.31 -3.94
C THR A 400 -18.12 -1.85 -5.04
N LYS A 401 -18.03 -1.26 -6.22
CA LYS A 401 -18.66 -1.76 -7.45
C LYS A 401 -17.63 -1.69 -8.58
N ASN A 402 -17.30 -2.84 -9.20
CA ASN A 402 -16.37 -2.91 -10.34
C ASN A 402 -17.11 -3.49 -11.53
N ILE A 403 -17.20 -2.72 -12.62
CA ILE A 403 -17.82 -3.11 -13.90
C ILE A 403 -16.67 -3.46 -14.84
N PHE A 404 -16.68 -4.69 -15.35
CA PHE A 404 -15.68 -5.18 -16.27
C PHE A 404 -16.06 -4.92 -17.72
N PHE A 405 -15.13 -5.17 -18.62
CA PHE A 405 -15.34 -5.08 -20.05
C PHE A 405 -16.37 -6.13 -20.52
N TYR A 406 -17.08 -5.84 -21.62
CA TYR A 406 -18.00 -6.80 -22.24
C TYR A 406 -17.23 -8.07 -22.65
N SER A 407 -17.85 -9.23 -22.50
CA SER A 407 -17.25 -10.51 -22.82
C SER A 407 -18.25 -11.41 -23.52
N ASP A 408 -17.82 -11.97 -24.64
CA ASP A 408 -18.50 -13.01 -25.41
C ASP A 408 -18.31 -14.42 -24.79
N LYS A 409 -17.50 -14.53 -23.74
CA LYS A 409 -17.30 -15.79 -23.00
C LYS A 409 -18.52 -16.23 -22.20
N PHE A 410 -19.50 -15.38 -21.98
CA PHE A 410 -20.79 -15.74 -21.42
C PHE A 410 -21.74 -16.18 -22.56
N GLU A 411 -22.57 -17.17 -22.33
CA GLU A 411 -23.64 -17.50 -23.24
C GLU A 411 -24.53 -16.25 -23.45
N ASN A 412 -24.73 -15.85 -24.68
CA ASN A 412 -25.36 -14.57 -25.09
C ASN A 412 -24.58 -13.30 -24.70
N GLY A 413 -23.27 -13.43 -24.45
CA GLY A 413 -22.42 -12.32 -24.04
C GLY A 413 -22.79 -11.73 -22.69
N GLY A 414 -22.10 -10.67 -22.29
CA GLY A 414 -22.44 -9.93 -21.07
C GLY A 414 -21.29 -9.17 -20.46
N GLN A 415 -21.62 -8.34 -19.50
CA GLN A 415 -20.69 -7.47 -18.79
C GLN A 415 -20.79 -7.74 -17.29
N SER A 416 -19.72 -8.26 -16.69
CA SER A 416 -19.76 -8.65 -15.30
C SER A 416 -19.54 -7.47 -14.34
N VAL A 417 -20.10 -7.58 -13.14
CA VAL A 417 -20.00 -6.59 -12.07
C VAL A 417 -19.77 -7.25 -10.73
N ILE A 418 -18.68 -6.85 -10.04
CA ILE A 418 -18.44 -7.23 -8.64
C ILE A 418 -19.07 -6.18 -7.75
N ASN A 419 -19.84 -6.63 -6.76
CA ASN A 419 -20.36 -5.81 -5.69
C ASN A 419 -19.83 -6.32 -4.36
N ALA A 420 -19.27 -5.43 -3.54
CA ALA A 420 -18.84 -5.76 -2.19
C ALA A 420 -19.27 -4.68 -1.19
N LYS A 421 -19.62 -5.09 0.02
CA LYS A 421 -19.93 -4.21 1.15
C LYS A 421 -19.25 -4.76 2.40
N LYS A 422 -18.57 -3.89 3.14
CA LYS A 422 -17.88 -4.24 4.37
C LYS A 422 -18.28 -3.33 5.50
N TYR A 423 -18.35 -3.90 6.69
CA TYR A 423 -18.56 -3.21 7.95
C TYR A 423 -17.54 -3.75 8.95
N GLY A 424 -16.82 -2.89 9.62
CA GLY A 424 -15.83 -3.34 10.59
C GLY A 424 -15.81 -2.49 11.85
N LEU A 425 -15.39 -3.12 12.94
CA LEU A 425 -15.11 -2.49 14.22
C LEU A 425 -13.76 -3.01 14.72
N ARG A 426 -12.85 -2.11 15.08
CA ARG A 426 -11.46 -2.44 15.43
C ARG A 426 -11.00 -1.67 16.66
N PRO A 427 -11.40 -2.05 17.89
CA PRO A 427 -10.80 -1.54 19.10
C PRO A 427 -9.40 -2.09 19.30
N ASN A 428 -8.45 -1.23 19.67
CA ASN A 428 -7.12 -1.64 20.07
C ASN A 428 -6.58 -0.83 21.23
N PHE A 429 -5.67 -1.44 21.97
CA PHE A 429 -4.92 -0.84 23.08
C PHE A 429 -3.44 -0.87 22.73
N ASN A 430 -2.75 0.21 23.07
CA ASN A 430 -1.30 0.33 22.99
C ASN A 430 -0.78 0.68 24.38
N THR A 431 -0.10 -0.27 25.02
CA THR A 431 0.46 -0.11 26.37
C THR A 431 1.97 -0.06 26.30
N THR A 432 2.59 0.94 26.93
CA THR A 432 4.04 1.06 27.05
C THR A 432 4.42 0.98 28.50
N LEU A 433 5.33 0.05 28.82
CA LEU A 433 5.86 -0.20 30.14
C LEU A 433 7.38 -0.01 30.12
N THR A 434 7.92 0.65 31.12
CA THR A 434 9.37 0.84 31.33
C THR A 434 9.79 0.24 32.67
N PRO A 435 9.95 -1.10 32.75
CA PRO A 435 10.25 -1.77 34.02
C PRO A 435 11.55 -1.28 34.66
N ASN A 436 12.52 -0.85 33.86
CA ASN A 436 13.77 -0.25 34.24
C ASN A 436 14.33 0.67 33.15
N GLU A 437 15.43 1.36 33.41
CA GLU A 437 16.04 2.32 32.47
C GLU A 437 16.57 1.71 31.18
N SER A 438 16.79 0.40 31.15
CA SER A 438 17.35 -0.32 29.99
C SER A 438 16.31 -1.12 29.18
N THR A 439 15.05 -1.13 29.62
CA THR A 439 14.01 -1.97 29.01
C THR A 439 12.73 -1.19 28.80
N GLU A 440 12.29 -1.10 27.56
CA GLU A 440 10.95 -0.64 27.18
C GLU A 440 10.16 -1.81 26.58
N ILE A 441 8.96 -2.04 27.07
CA ILE A 441 8.03 -3.05 26.57
C ILE A 441 6.79 -2.34 26.04
N SER A 442 6.51 -2.54 24.79
CA SER A 442 5.31 -2.02 24.15
C SER A 442 4.42 -3.16 23.71
N LEU A 443 3.16 -3.10 24.11
CA LEU A 443 2.13 -4.09 23.79
C LEU A 443 1.05 -3.44 22.94
N THR A 444 0.71 -4.05 21.80
CA THR A 444 -0.47 -3.71 21.00
C THR A 444 -1.40 -4.91 20.99
N TYR A 445 -2.63 -4.75 21.43
CA TYR A 445 -3.60 -5.84 21.50
C TYR A 445 -5.02 -5.34 21.23
N GLY A 446 -5.86 -6.21 20.69
CA GLY A 446 -7.20 -5.80 20.32
C GLY A 446 -8.05 -6.89 19.66
N LEU A 447 -9.18 -6.43 19.15
CA LEU A 447 -10.21 -7.24 18.50
C LEU A 447 -10.53 -6.62 17.13
N ASP A 448 -10.67 -7.45 16.10
CA ASP A 448 -11.23 -7.05 14.81
C ASP A 448 -12.54 -7.79 14.58
N LEU A 449 -13.59 -7.06 14.24
CA LEU A 449 -14.85 -7.60 13.77
C LEU A 449 -15.07 -7.14 12.33
N LEU A 450 -15.40 -8.07 11.44
CA LEU A 450 -15.65 -7.79 10.03
C LEU A 450 -16.88 -8.54 9.53
N LYS A 451 -17.79 -7.82 8.88
CA LYS A 451 -18.84 -8.34 8.04
C LYS A 451 -18.53 -7.98 6.60
N ASP A 452 -18.37 -8.98 5.71
CA ASP A 452 -18.08 -8.79 4.27
C ASP A 452 -19.14 -9.50 3.44
N LYS A 453 -19.82 -8.75 2.57
CA LYS A 453 -20.84 -9.26 1.64
C LYS A 453 -20.38 -9.01 0.23
N THR A 454 -20.17 -10.06 -0.54
CA THR A 454 -19.61 -9.98 -1.89
C THR A 454 -20.36 -10.90 -2.84
N ASN A 455 -20.63 -10.44 -4.05
CA ASN A 455 -21.07 -11.23 -5.19
C ASN A 455 -20.49 -10.72 -6.50
N GLN A 456 -20.67 -11.51 -7.57
CA GLN A 456 -20.44 -11.06 -8.93
C GLN A 456 -21.58 -11.55 -9.83
N GLY A 457 -22.26 -10.61 -10.46
CA GLY A 457 -23.29 -10.88 -11.47
C GLY A 457 -22.90 -10.30 -12.82
N LEU A 458 -23.83 -10.37 -13.76
CA LEU A 458 -23.81 -9.60 -15.00
C LEU A 458 -24.74 -8.39 -14.85
N LEU A 459 -24.56 -7.36 -15.67
CA LEU A 459 -25.41 -6.17 -15.63
C LEU A 459 -26.87 -6.46 -15.98
N ASP A 460 -27.14 -7.54 -16.71
CA ASP A 460 -28.47 -8.03 -17.04
C ASP A 460 -29.17 -8.81 -15.92
N GLY A 461 -28.51 -8.98 -14.77
CA GLY A 461 -29.05 -9.64 -13.58
C GLY A 461 -28.70 -11.11 -13.43
N ARG A 462 -28.06 -11.75 -14.43
CA ARG A 462 -27.54 -13.13 -14.29
C ARG A 462 -26.48 -13.16 -13.19
N LEU A 463 -26.49 -14.20 -12.35
CA LEU A 463 -25.54 -14.35 -11.24
C LEU A 463 -24.39 -15.25 -11.67
N TRP A 464 -23.13 -14.79 -11.57
CA TRP A 464 -21.92 -15.55 -11.91
C TRP A 464 -21.21 -16.10 -10.69
N VAL A 465 -21.08 -15.30 -9.62
CA VAL A 465 -20.60 -15.72 -8.30
C VAL A 465 -21.74 -15.46 -7.30
N PRO A 466 -22.17 -16.47 -6.54
CA PRO A 466 -23.29 -16.33 -5.60
C PRO A 466 -23.03 -15.27 -4.53
N ASN A 467 -24.06 -14.92 -3.78
CA ASN A 467 -23.90 -14.09 -2.59
C ASN A 467 -23.07 -14.85 -1.56
N ILE A 468 -21.99 -14.24 -1.13
CA ILE A 468 -21.12 -14.70 -0.06
C ILE A 468 -21.26 -13.70 1.09
N ASP A 469 -21.73 -14.16 2.23
CA ASP A 469 -21.88 -13.37 3.45
C ASP A 469 -20.94 -13.92 4.52
N MET A 470 -19.83 -13.19 4.77
CA MET A 470 -18.82 -13.57 5.74
C MET A 470 -18.94 -12.72 7.01
N PHE A 471 -18.93 -13.39 8.16
CA PHE A 471 -18.63 -12.75 9.45
C PHE A 471 -17.32 -13.29 9.99
N SER A 472 -16.41 -12.40 10.34
CA SER A 472 -15.11 -12.74 10.91
C SER A 472 -14.89 -11.96 12.20
N TRP A 473 -14.29 -12.64 13.18
CA TRP A 473 -13.73 -12.00 14.36
C TRP A 473 -12.29 -12.47 14.58
N ALA A 474 -11.47 -11.60 15.14
CA ALA A 474 -10.08 -11.94 15.38
C ALA A 474 -9.54 -11.22 16.60
N GLN A 475 -8.69 -11.92 17.36
CA GLN A 475 -7.94 -11.39 18.49
C GLN A 475 -6.46 -11.39 18.15
N TYR A 476 -5.76 -10.36 18.59
CA TYR A 476 -4.32 -10.29 18.41
C TYR A 476 -3.62 -9.62 19.57
N ILE A 477 -2.37 -10.01 19.75
CA ILE A 477 -1.42 -9.35 20.63
C ILE A 477 -0.06 -9.29 19.95
N GLN A 478 0.60 -8.17 20.06
CA GLN A 478 1.97 -7.97 19.60
C GLN A 478 2.78 -7.26 20.67
N SER A 479 3.97 -7.76 20.93
CA SER A 479 4.94 -7.18 21.85
C SER A 479 6.16 -6.70 21.08
N THR A 480 6.66 -5.51 21.44
CA THR A 480 7.97 -5.00 21.05
C THR A 480 8.76 -4.73 22.32
N VAL A 481 9.93 -5.32 22.46
CA VAL A 481 10.81 -5.14 23.60
C VAL A 481 12.11 -4.50 23.11
N LYS A 482 12.41 -3.31 23.63
CA LYS A 482 13.70 -2.64 23.43
C LYS A 482 14.59 -2.91 24.62
N LEU A 483 15.81 -3.32 24.34
CA LEU A 483 16.83 -3.63 25.38
C LEU A 483 18.05 -2.75 25.13
N ASN A 484 18.44 -1.98 26.14
CA ASN A 484 19.63 -1.13 26.17
C ASN A 484 19.74 -0.13 25.01
N ASP A 485 18.63 0.22 24.35
CA ASP A 485 18.61 0.99 23.10
C ASP A 485 19.47 0.37 21.97
N GLU A 486 19.77 -0.93 22.08
CA GLU A 486 20.61 -1.67 21.11
C GLU A 486 19.84 -2.77 20.38
N TRP A 487 18.90 -3.41 21.05
CA TRP A 487 18.16 -4.55 20.51
C TRP A 487 16.67 -4.30 20.52
N VAL A 488 16.03 -4.64 19.44
CA VAL A 488 14.57 -4.67 19.34
C VAL A 488 14.13 -6.10 19.04
N LEU A 489 13.33 -6.66 19.96
CA LEU A 489 12.69 -7.97 19.81
C LEU A 489 11.20 -7.72 19.59
N LYS A 490 10.64 -8.36 18.59
CA LYS A 490 9.23 -8.24 18.25
C LYS A 490 8.62 -9.62 18.14
N ALA A 491 7.43 -9.81 18.72
CA ALA A 491 6.66 -11.05 18.60
C ALA A 491 5.17 -10.73 18.56
N GLY A 492 4.41 -11.50 17.83
CA GLY A 492 2.96 -11.31 17.71
C GLY A 492 2.23 -12.60 17.45
N LEU A 493 0.99 -12.64 17.92
CA LEU A 493 0.06 -13.74 17.76
C LEU A 493 -1.30 -13.18 17.34
N ARG A 494 -1.96 -13.86 16.41
CA ARG A 494 -3.32 -13.55 15.97
C ARG A 494 -4.11 -14.84 15.73
N TYR A 495 -5.31 -14.88 16.24
CA TYR A 495 -6.30 -15.90 15.94
C TYR A 495 -7.46 -15.26 15.18
N ASP A 496 -7.83 -15.84 14.05
CA ASP A 496 -8.97 -15.45 13.21
C ASP A 496 -9.96 -16.60 13.14
N ASP A 497 -11.24 -16.29 13.25
CA ASP A 497 -12.38 -17.19 12.99
C ASP A 497 -13.29 -16.53 11.95
N MET A 498 -13.63 -17.27 10.91
CA MET A 498 -14.39 -16.77 9.76
C MET A 498 -15.49 -17.74 9.40
N ASN A 499 -16.72 -17.25 9.41
CA ASN A 499 -17.89 -18.01 9.05
C ASN A 499 -18.55 -17.39 7.81
N LEU A 500 -18.71 -18.20 6.78
CA LEU A 500 -19.30 -17.82 5.49
C LEU A 500 -20.62 -18.51 5.31
N THR A 501 -21.60 -17.78 4.80
CA THR A 501 -22.86 -18.32 4.30
C THR A 501 -22.95 -18.01 2.81
N ILE A 502 -23.29 -19.01 2.01
CA ILE A 502 -23.42 -18.94 0.57
C ILE A 502 -24.82 -19.35 0.20
N ASP A 503 -25.50 -18.54 -0.62
CA ASP A 503 -26.87 -18.84 -1.08
C ASP A 503 -26.85 -19.95 -2.14
N ASP A 504 -27.97 -20.65 -2.33
CA ASP A 504 -28.18 -21.58 -3.45
C ASP A 504 -27.98 -20.84 -4.78
N TYR A 505 -27.37 -21.50 -5.75
CA TYR A 505 -27.13 -20.89 -7.06
C TYR A 505 -26.99 -21.91 -8.18
N ASN A 506 -27.05 -21.39 -9.41
CA ASN A 506 -26.67 -22.14 -10.59
C ASN A 506 -25.40 -21.51 -11.19
N THR A 507 -24.41 -22.33 -11.54
CA THR A 507 -23.26 -21.84 -12.30
C THR A 507 -23.71 -21.33 -13.66
N LEU A 508 -23.09 -20.21 -14.11
CA LEU A 508 -23.44 -19.62 -15.41
C LEU A 508 -22.70 -20.34 -16.53
N PRO A 509 -23.38 -20.69 -17.66
CA PRO A 509 -22.69 -21.17 -18.84
C PRO A 509 -21.62 -20.18 -19.30
N TYR A 510 -20.37 -20.65 -19.34
CA TYR A 510 -19.19 -19.81 -19.58
C TYR A 510 -18.18 -20.58 -20.43
N SER A 511 -17.64 -19.93 -21.48
CA SER A 511 -16.55 -20.44 -22.31
C SER A 511 -15.22 -19.81 -21.88
N PRO A 512 -14.39 -20.48 -21.07
CA PRO A 512 -13.15 -19.88 -20.56
C PRO A 512 -12.20 -19.42 -21.66
N LEU A 513 -12.14 -20.16 -22.76
CA LEU A 513 -11.28 -19.85 -23.91
C LEU A 513 -11.95 -18.91 -24.93
N GLY A 514 -13.26 -18.63 -24.81
CA GLY A 514 -14.00 -17.85 -25.78
C GLY A 514 -14.10 -18.50 -27.17
N ASP A 515 -14.09 -19.82 -27.20
CA ASP A 515 -14.17 -20.66 -28.41
C ASP A 515 -15.62 -21.09 -28.71
N GLY A 516 -16.58 -20.60 -27.90
CA GLY A 516 -17.99 -20.98 -28.02
C GLY A 516 -18.35 -22.31 -27.34
N ASN A 517 -17.38 -23.00 -26.74
CA ASN A 517 -17.64 -24.20 -25.94
C ASN A 517 -18.00 -23.78 -24.52
N PHE A 518 -19.30 -23.79 -24.21
CA PHE A 518 -19.76 -23.36 -22.88
C PHE A 518 -19.82 -24.53 -21.91
N ASN A 519 -19.23 -24.35 -20.72
CA ASN A 519 -19.46 -25.26 -19.62
C ASN A 519 -20.95 -25.28 -19.27
N PRO A 520 -21.56 -26.47 -18.99
CA PRO A 520 -22.97 -26.53 -18.63
C PRO A 520 -23.23 -25.87 -17.27
N SER A 521 -24.44 -25.36 -17.09
CA SER A 521 -24.91 -24.90 -15.78
C SER A 521 -25.06 -26.07 -14.80
N VAL A 522 -24.57 -25.87 -13.57
CA VAL A 522 -24.68 -26.84 -12.47
C VAL A 522 -25.48 -26.17 -11.35
N ALA A 523 -26.51 -26.85 -10.84
CA ALA A 523 -27.22 -26.42 -9.64
C ALA A 523 -26.40 -26.78 -8.41
N VAL A 524 -26.11 -25.81 -7.57
CA VAL A 524 -25.29 -25.96 -6.37
C VAL A 524 -26.08 -25.54 -5.15
N GLU A 525 -26.29 -26.45 -4.21
CA GLU A 525 -26.89 -26.13 -2.91
C GLU A 525 -25.94 -25.25 -2.11
N GLY A 526 -26.45 -24.15 -1.59
CA GLY A 526 -25.77 -23.26 -0.67
C GLY A 526 -25.44 -23.94 0.65
N GLY A 527 -24.73 -23.23 1.52
CA GLY A 527 -24.35 -23.81 2.80
C GLY A 527 -23.48 -22.87 3.63
N LYS A 528 -22.80 -23.46 4.61
CA LYS A 528 -21.91 -22.74 5.52
C LYS A 528 -20.51 -23.32 5.44
N LEU A 529 -19.54 -22.44 5.36
CA LEU A 529 -18.13 -22.78 5.42
C LEU A 529 -17.48 -22.04 6.59
N GLY A 530 -16.68 -22.74 7.38
CA GLY A 530 -15.94 -22.18 8.51
C GLY A 530 -14.45 -22.33 8.30
N PHE A 531 -13.69 -21.28 8.64
CA PHE A 531 -12.24 -21.28 8.61
C PHE A 531 -11.70 -20.65 9.88
N ASP A 532 -10.70 -21.27 10.47
CA ASP A 532 -9.92 -20.67 11.53
C ASP A 532 -8.44 -20.67 11.19
N ASN A 533 -7.70 -19.73 11.77
CA ASN A 533 -6.27 -19.64 11.57
C ASN A 533 -5.58 -19.01 12.80
N LEU A 534 -4.49 -19.63 13.21
CA LEU A 534 -3.58 -19.09 14.21
C LEU A 534 -2.27 -18.74 13.51
N ALA A 535 -1.93 -17.46 13.50
CA ALA A 535 -0.70 -16.97 12.88
C ALA A 535 0.17 -16.25 13.90
N PHE A 536 1.49 -16.43 13.77
CA PHE A 536 2.46 -15.74 14.61
C PHE A 536 3.59 -15.11 13.79
N ASN A 537 4.24 -14.14 14.40
CA ASN A 537 5.44 -13.51 13.88
C ASN A 537 6.47 -13.33 15.00
N ALA A 538 7.74 -13.31 14.63
CA ALA A 538 8.84 -13.01 15.52
C ALA A 538 9.99 -12.40 14.73
N GLY A 539 10.71 -11.46 15.35
CA GLY A 539 11.86 -10.84 14.71
C GLY A 539 12.78 -10.19 15.74
N VAL A 540 14.02 -10.05 15.36
CA VAL A 540 15.04 -9.36 16.14
C VAL A 540 15.81 -8.41 15.25
N ARG A 541 16.10 -7.22 15.75
CA ARG A 541 16.88 -6.19 15.07
C ARG A 541 17.90 -5.59 16.02
N TYR A 542 19.13 -5.39 15.54
CA TYR A 542 20.18 -4.70 16.26
C TYR A 542 20.29 -3.27 15.72
N ILE A 543 20.23 -2.26 16.60
CA ILE A 543 20.09 -0.85 16.20
C ILE A 543 21.19 0.08 16.73
N LYS A 544 22.19 -0.45 17.45
CA LYS A 544 23.23 0.37 18.09
C LYS A 544 24.06 1.19 17.10
N HIS A 545 24.40 0.62 15.95
CA HIS A 545 25.27 1.22 14.96
C HIS A 545 24.49 1.50 13.68
N GLN A 546 24.32 2.78 13.32
CA GLN A 546 23.59 3.20 12.13
C GLN A 546 24.25 2.73 10.82
N GLU A 547 25.55 2.46 10.86
CA GLU A 547 26.31 1.93 9.74
C GLU A 547 25.95 0.48 9.41
N PHE A 548 25.37 -0.25 10.36
CA PHE A 548 24.93 -1.63 10.13
C PHE A 548 23.84 -2.03 11.10
N ILE A 549 22.60 -2.05 10.62
CA ILE A 549 21.38 -2.37 11.36
C ILE A 549 20.79 -3.67 10.82
N PRO A 550 21.30 -4.85 11.19
CA PRO A 550 20.82 -6.14 10.70
C PRO A 550 19.53 -6.55 11.41
N TYR A 551 18.76 -7.39 10.73
CA TYR A 551 17.59 -8.04 11.33
C TYR A 551 17.38 -9.43 10.74
N VAL A 552 16.65 -10.25 11.48
CA VAL A 552 16.09 -11.50 11.03
C VAL A 552 14.64 -11.58 11.51
N SER A 553 13.76 -12.11 10.67
CA SER A 553 12.37 -12.28 11.04
C SER A 553 11.77 -13.55 10.46
N TYR A 554 10.78 -14.04 11.18
CA TYR A 554 9.83 -15.05 10.76
C TYR A 554 8.42 -14.48 10.86
N SER A 555 7.60 -14.71 9.84
CA SER A 555 6.21 -14.26 9.87
C SER A 555 5.29 -15.21 9.12
N GLN A 556 4.05 -15.28 9.59
CA GLN A 556 2.97 -16.01 8.94
C GLN A 556 1.90 -15.05 8.47
N GLY A 557 1.35 -15.35 7.31
CA GLY A 557 0.13 -14.74 6.79
C GLY A 557 -0.78 -15.82 6.26
N PHE A 558 -2.04 -15.50 6.09
CA PHE A 558 -2.98 -16.43 5.48
C PHE A 558 -3.92 -15.69 4.53
N SER A 559 -4.49 -16.43 3.61
CA SER A 559 -5.53 -15.95 2.72
C SER A 559 -6.49 -17.08 2.41
N ILE A 560 -7.78 -16.80 2.48
CA ILE A 560 -8.76 -17.65 1.80
C ILE A 560 -8.51 -17.45 0.30
N ALA A 561 -8.38 -18.55 -0.45
CA ALA A 561 -8.29 -18.49 -1.90
C ALA A 561 -9.48 -17.71 -2.49
N ASP A 562 -9.33 -17.14 -3.71
CA ASP A 562 -10.43 -16.47 -4.42
C ASP A 562 -11.66 -17.43 -4.50
N LEU A 563 -12.49 -17.35 -3.48
CA LEU A 563 -13.66 -18.19 -3.32
C LEU A 563 -14.62 -18.03 -4.50
N GLY A 564 -14.74 -16.81 -5.01
CA GLY A 564 -15.56 -16.54 -6.18
C GLY A 564 -15.12 -17.31 -7.42
N SER A 565 -13.82 -17.49 -7.62
CA SER A 565 -13.31 -18.30 -8.75
C SER A 565 -13.63 -19.78 -8.58
N VAL A 566 -13.65 -20.29 -7.37
CA VAL A 566 -14.05 -21.68 -7.08
C VAL A 566 -15.53 -21.86 -7.32
N LEU A 567 -16.36 -21.00 -6.74
CA LEU A 567 -17.82 -21.15 -6.79
C LEU A 567 -18.37 -21.03 -8.22
N ARG A 568 -17.87 -20.09 -9.03
CA ARG A 568 -18.32 -19.94 -10.41
C ARG A 568 -18.00 -21.14 -11.32
N SER A 569 -17.05 -21.98 -10.93
CA SER A 569 -16.59 -23.16 -11.67
C SER A 569 -16.93 -24.46 -10.94
N ALA A 570 -17.80 -24.40 -9.94
CA ALA A 570 -18.18 -25.56 -9.14
C ALA A 570 -18.79 -26.65 -10.04
N LYS A 571 -18.39 -27.90 -9.76
CA LYS A 571 -18.96 -29.12 -10.34
C LYS A 571 -19.63 -30.00 -9.29
N ALA A 572 -19.54 -29.61 -8.02
CA ALA A 572 -20.20 -30.27 -6.90
C ALA A 572 -21.64 -29.80 -6.77
N ASP A 573 -22.51 -30.66 -6.29
CA ASP A 573 -23.93 -30.35 -6.07
C ASP A 573 -24.15 -29.49 -4.81
N SER A 574 -23.17 -29.40 -3.91
CA SER A 574 -23.21 -28.61 -2.69
C SER A 574 -21.89 -27.88 -2.45
N VAL A 575 -21.96 -26.68 -1.83
CA VAL A 575 -20.77 -25.94 -1.41
C VAL A 575 -20.00 -26.66 -0.30
N GLU A 576 -20.64 -27.52 0.48
CA GLU A 576 -20.00 -28.29 1.56
C GLU A 576 -19.06 -29.37 1.01
N ASP A 577 -19.31 -29.83 -0.22
CA ASP A 577 -18.45 -30.80 -0.92
C ASP A 577 -17.20 -30.15 -1.54
N ILE A 578 -17.16 -28.83 -1.58
CA ILE A 578 -16.02 -28.06 -2.09
C ILE A 578 -14.96 -27.98 -0.99
N GLN A 579 -13.90 -28.76 -1.12
CA GLN A 579 -12.76 -28.73 -0.20
C GLN A 579 -11.99 -27.41 -0.35
N LEU A 580 -12.18 -26.51 0.60
CA LEU A 580 -11.50 -25.23 0.69
C LEU A 580 -10.67 -25.18 1.97
N GLU A 581 -9.43 -24.75 1.82
CA GLU A 581 -8.52 -24.53 2.94
C GLU A 581 -7.84 -23.16 2.80
N PRO A 582 -7.56 -22.48 3.91
CA PRO A 582 -6.76 -21.26 3.86
C PRO A 582 -5.32 -21.57 3.39
N ALA A 583 -4.83 -20.75 2.48
CA ALA A 583 -3.42 -20.77 2.11
C ALA A 583 -2.62 -20.09 3.21
N VAL A 584 -1.84 -20.84 3.96
CA VAL A 584 -0.94 -20.32 4.99
C VAL A 584 0.45 -20.15 4.41
N THR A 585 0.97 -18.93 4.50
CA THR A 585 2.31 -18.58 4.03
C THR A 585 3.24 -18.35 5.21
N LYS A 586 4.39 -19.02 5.20
CA LYS A 586 5.49 -18.83 6.15
C LYS A 586 6.60 -18.08 5.42
N ASN A 587 7.06 -16.98 5.99
CA ASN A 587 8.09 -16.12 5.42
C ASN A 587 9.28 -16.02 6.36
N TYR A 588 10.47 -16.25 5.84
CA TYR A 588 11.76 -16.09 6.51
C TYR A 588 12.49 -14.96 5.82
N GLU A 589 12.99 -14.02 6.58
CA GLU A 589 13.68 -12.86 6.05
C GLU A 589 14.94 -12.54 6.84
N PHE A 590 15.99 -12.23 6.13
CA PHE A 590 17.22 -11.66 6.66
C PHE A 590 17.57 -10.42 5.85
N GLY A 591 17.86 -9.33 6.55
CA GLY A 591 18.23 -8.09 5.88
C GLY A 591 19.03 -7.16 6.79
N PHE A 592 19.52 -6.09 6.19
CA PHE A 592 20.15 -5.01 6.95
C PHE A 592 19.89 -3.66 6.27
N LEU A 593 19.90 -2.65 7.09
CA LEU A 593 19.93 -1.25 6.69
C LEU A 593 21.29 -0.69 7.12
N SER A 594 21.97 0.02 6.22
CA SER A 594 23.23 0.70 6.47
C SER A 594 23.13 2.15 6.08
N LYS A 595 23.59 3.03 6.94
CA LYS A 595 23.75 4.43 6.66
C LYS A 595 25.17 4.85 6.97
N PHE A 596 25.90 5.19 5.95
CA PHE A 596 27.27 5.64 6.08
C PHE A 596 27.48 6.97 5.34
N LYS A 597 27.69 8.05 6.08
CA LYS A 597 27.77 9.41 5.52
C LYS A 597 26.54 9.71 4.64
N ASN A 598 26.77 9.92 3.38
CA ASN A 598 25.78 10.27 2.36
C ASN A 598 25.18 9.05 1.64
N PHE A 599 25.58 7.83 2.03
CA PHE A 599 25.08 6.59 1.46
C PHE A 599 24.04 5.94 2.38
N ARG A 600 22.97 5.47 1.78
CA ARG A 600 22.03 4.54 2.37
C ARG A 600 22.02 3.27 1.54
N LEU A 601 22.16 2.14 2.19
CA LEU A 601 22.11 0.83 1.56
C LEU A 601 21.10 -0.03 2.33
N GLU A 602 20.19 -0.65 1.62
CA GLU A 602 19.29 -1.66 2.13
C GLU A 602 19.44 -2.94 1.31
N ALA A 603 19.62 -4.08 1.98
CA ALA A 603 19.68 -5.37 1.33
C ALA A 603 18.87 -6.40 2.11
N VAL A 604 18.12 -7.23 1.39
CA VAL A 604 17.20 -8.22 1.96
C VAL A 604 17.24 -9.48 1.13
N GLY A 605 17.34 -10.63 1.80
CA GLY A 605 17.07 -11.94 1.24
C GLY A 605 15.84 -12.57 1.92
N TYR A 606 15.01 -13.26 1.16
CA TYR A 606 13.81 -13.87 1.70
C TYR A 606 13.50 -15.24 1.10
N TYR A 607 12.81 -16.07 1.89
CA TYR A 607 12.29 -17.37 1.50
C TYR A 607 10.87 -17.52 2.04
N SER A 608 9.91 -17.84 1.16
CA SER A 608 8.50 -17.90 1.47
C SER A 608 7.90 -19.21 1.02
N VAL A 609 7.30 -19.96 1.94
CA VAL A 609 6.68 -21.26 1.72
C VAL A 609 5.18 -21.18 1.96
N SER A 610 4.39 -21.71 1.06
CA SER A 610 2.94 -21.84 1.23
C SER A 610 2.53 -23.30 0.99
N ASN A 611 1.68 -23.83 1.86
CA ASN A 611 1.10 -25.16 1.69
C ASN A 611 0.18 -25.26 0.46
N LEU A 612 -0.45 -24.15 0.11
CA LEU A 612 -1.32 -24.01 -1.06
C LEU A 612 -0.88 -22.82 -1.91
N GLY A 613 -1.16 -22.87 -3.21
CA GLY A 613 -0.98 -21.74 -4.11
C GLY A 613 -1.92 -20.59 -3.75
N THR A 614 -1.41 -19.37 -3.92
CA THR A 614 -2.20 -18.14 -3.74
C THR A 614 -2.71 -17.56 -5.07
N GLY A 615 -2.36 -18.19 -6.18
CA GLY A 615 -2.81 -17.87 -7.53
C GLY A 615 -3.88 -18.83 -8.04
N VAL A 616 -4.30 -18.61 -9.27
CA VAL A 616 -5.18 -19.52 -10.00
C VAL A 616 -4.36 -20.39 -10.96
N ALA A 617 -4.74 -21.65 -11.08
CA ALA A 617 -4.21 -22.57 -12.09
C ALA A 617 -5.31 -22.89 -13.09
N PHE A 618 -4.94 -23.09 -14.35
CA PHE A 618 -5.89 -23.61 -15.33
C PHE A 618 -5.95 -25.13 -15.21
N ASP A 619 -7.15 -25.67 -15.02
CA ASP A 619 -7.40 -27.11 -15.00
C ASP A 619 -8.00 -27.52 -16.35
N GLU A 620 -7.22 -28.26 -17.14
CA GLU A 620 -7.61 -28.72 -18.48
C GLU A 620 -8.81 -29.68 -18.44
N ASN A 621 -8.97 -30.45 -17.35
CA ASN A 621 -10.08 -31.41 -17.24
C ASN A 621 -11.44 -30.74 -17.11
N ILE A 622 -11.44 -29.55 -16.52
CA ILE A 622 -12.66 -28.77 -16.31
C ILE A 622 -12.72 -27.54 -17.19
N ASN A 623 -11.68 -27.31 -17.99
CA ASN A 623 -11.54 -26.15 -18.86
C ASN A 623 -11.81 -24.82 -18.12
N SER A 624 -11.24 -24.66 -16.93
CA SER A 624 -11.52 -23.50 -16.08
C SER A 624 -10.34 -23.16 -15.17
N PHE A 625 -10.30 -21.88 -14.73
CA PHE A 625 -9.37 -21.45 -13.72
C PHE A 625 -9.85 -21.82 -12.32
N VAL A 626 -9.01 -22.54 -11.59
CA VAL A 626 -9.24 -22.96 -10.21
C VAL A 626 -8.12 -22.47 -9.31
N PRO A 627 -8.34 -22.28 -8.01
CA PRO A 627 -7.26 -21.98 -7.08
C PRO A 627 -6.20 -23.05 -7.09
N SER A 628 -4.95 -22.65 -7.13
CA SER A 628 -3.83 -23.58 -7.06
C SER A 628 -3.81 -24.26 -5.69
N LYS A 629 -3.97 -25.60 -5.68
CA LYS A 629 -3.89 -26.44 -4.48
C LYS A 629 -2.49 -27.01 -4.23
N LYS A 630 -1.47 -26.49 -4.90
CA LYS A 630 -0.10 -27.01 -4.83
C LYS A 630 0.78 -26.15 -3.95
N PRO A 631 1.69 -26.75 -3.17
CA PRO A 631 2.70 -26.02 -2.42
C PRO A 631 3.53 -25.09 -3.32
N GLN A 632 3.88 -23.94 -2.80
CA GLN A 632 4.70 -22.96 -3.51
C GLN A 632 5.88 -22.52 -2.64
N ASN A 633 7.07 -22.58 -3.21
CA ASN A 633 8.31 -22.10 -2.63
C ASN A 633 8.78 -20.88 -3.43
N ILE A 634 8.83 -19.71 -2.80
CA ILE A 634 9.24 -18.46 -3.45
C ILE A 634 10.43 -17.90 -2.70
N TYR A 635 11.45 -17.48 -3.43
CA TYR A 635 12.66 -16.90 -2.87
C TYR A 635 13.14 -15.73 -3.70
N GLY A 636 13.93 -14.86 -3.10
CA GLY A 636 14.44 -13.70 -3.81
C GLY A 636 15.31 -12.81 -2.96
N GLY A 637 15.71 -11.72 -3.57
CA GLY A 637 16.52 -10.69 -2.92
C GLY A 637 16.24 -9.32 -3.49
N GLU A 638 16.46 -8.33 -2.65
CA GLU A 638 16.29 -6.92 -2.99
C GLU A 638 17.51 -6.14 -2.48
N ILE A 639 17.95 -5.18 -3.27
CA ILE A 639 18.97 -4.22 -2.87
C ILE A 639 18.54 -2.82 -3.31
N ALA A 640 18.73 -1.83 -2.45
CA ALA A 640 18.49 -0.43 -2.77
C ALA A 640 19.68 0.41 -2.25
N ILE A 641 20.14 1.32 -3.05
CA ILE A 641 21.28 2.21 -2.75
C ILE A 641 20.85 3.63 -3.08
N ASP A 642 20.98 4.55 -2.13
CA ASP A 642 20.78 5.97 -2.32
C ASP A 642 22.05 6.72 -1.92
N TYR A 643 22.41 7.72 -2.70
CA TYR A 643 23.52 8.62 -2.46
C TYR A 643 23.08 10.07 -2.59
N THR A 644 23.42 10.87 -1.61
CA THR A 644 23.09 12.30 -1.56
C THR A 644 24.37 13.12 -1.48
N ALA A 645 24.51 14.13 -2.34
CA ALA A 645 25.70 14.98 -2.39
C ALA A 645 25.33 16.46 -2.50
N PHE A 646 26.30 17.33 -2.23
CA PHE A 646 26.22 18.79 -2.38
C PHE A 646 25.02 19.37 -1.62
N ASP A 647 24.91 19.07 -0.32
CA ASP A 647 23.79 19.51 0.54
C ASP A 647 22.42 19.18 -0.05
N SER A 648 22.27 17.92 -0.47
CA SER A 648 21.06 17.36 -1.09
C SER A 648 20.70 17.91 -2.47
N LYS A 649 21.59 18.65 -3.13
CA LYS A 649 21.39 19.14 -4.51
C LYS A 649 21.51 18.04 -5.56
N LEU A 650 22.25 16.98 -5.27
CA LEU A 650 22.35 15.81 -6.12
C LEU A 650 21.91 14.57 -5.33
N GLN A 651 20.92 13.87 -5.85
CA GLN A 651 20.47 12.59 -5.33
C GLN A 651 20.55 11.55 -6.44
N VAL A 652 21.20 10.43 -6.17
CA VAL A 652 21.31 9.30 -7.09
C VAL A 652 20.88 8.06 -6.35
N GLY A 653 20.02 7.27 -6.96
CA GLY A 653 19.59 6.02 -6.35
C GLY A 653 19.37 4.93 -7.38
N THR A 654 19.48 3.70 -6.91
CA THR A 654 19.21 2.50 -7.70
C THR A 654 18.61 1.42 -6.81
N SER A 655 17.72 0.63 -7.37
CA SER A 655 17.24 -0.57 -6.70
C SER A 655 17.14 -1.73 -7.67
N TYR A 656 17.44 -2.93 -7.19
CA TYR A 656 17.28 -4.17 -7.93
C TYR A 656 16.46 -5.15 -7.11
N SER A 657 15.55 -5.85 -7.76
CA SER A 657 14.75 -6.91 -7.16
C SER A 657 14.73 -8.13 -8.06
N TYR A 658 14.92 -9.28 -7.44
CA TYR A 658 14.83 -10.60 -8.06
C TYR A 658 13.89 -11.47 -7.23
N VAL A 659 13.00 -12.16 -7.90
CA VAL A 659 12.08 -13.13 -7.30
C VAL A 659 11.97 -14.34 -8.21
N GLU A 660 11.98 -15.55 -7.63
CA GLU A 660 11.74 -16.77 -8.34
C GLU A 660 10.90 -17.71 -7.48
N GLY A 661 10.19 -18.65 -8.12
CA GLY A 661 9.28 -19.53 -7.42
C GLY A 661 9.10 -20.87 -8.09
N LEU A 662 8.91 -21.90 -7.27
CA LEU A 662 8.73 -23.28 -7.67
C LEU A 662 7.43 -23.84 -7.10
N THR A 663 6.82 -24.75 -7.87
CA THR A 663 5.66 -25.54 -7.47
C THR A 663 5.80 -26.95 -8.06
N HIS A 664 4.94 -27.88 -7.68
CA HIS A 664 4.92 -29.22 -8.28
C HIS A 664 4.21 -29.23 -9.63
N ASN A 665 4.68 -30.07 -10.54
CA ASN A 665 4.02 -30.25 -11.83
C ASN A 665 2.61 -30.87 -11.68
N VAL A 666 1.74 -30.62 -12.65
CA VAL A 666 0.44 -31.30 -12.73
C VAL A 666 0.68 -32.75 -13.08
N GLY A 667 0.21 -33.69 -12.21
CA GLY A 667 0.33 -35.12 -12.43
C GLY A 667 1.69 -35.77 -12.11
N ASP A 668 2.67 -34.96 -11.64
CA ASP A 668 3.97 -35.45 -11.19
C ASP A 668 4.46 -34.66 -9.97
N GLU A 669 4.12 -35.17 -8.79
CA GLU A 669 4.45 -34.53 -7.51
C GLU A 669 5.95 -34.55 -7.18
N ASN A 670 6.75 -35.36 -7.90
CA ASN A 670 8.19 -35.46 -7.69
C ASN A 670 8.98 -34.42 -8.49
N ASN A 671 8.39 -33.81 -9.51
CA ASN A 671 9.04 -32.82 -10.36
C ASN A 671 8.58 -31.40 -10.05
N LEU A 672 9.52 -30.54 -9.74
CA LEU A 672 9.30 -29.09 -9.55
C LEU A 672 9.32 -28.37 -10.89
N THR A 673 8.42 -27.42 -11.04
CA THR A 673 8.38 -26.49 -12.16
C THR A 673 8.39 -25.05 -11.65
N TYR A 674 8.80 -24.10 -12.50
CA TYR A 674 8.75 -22.69 -12.18
C TYR A 674 7.30 -22.17 -12.19
N LEU A 675 7.00 -21.29 -11.24
CA LEU A 675 5.73 -20.55 -11.23
C LEU A 675 5.65 -19.60 -12.43
N GLY A 676 4.44 -19.41 -12.93
CA GLY A 676 4.17 -18.57 -14.08
C GLY A 676 4.35 -17.06 -13.85
N GLY A 677 4.29 -16.29 -14.92
CA GLY A 677 4.38 -14.82 -14.90
C GLY A 677 3.21 -14.13 -14.20
N ASP A 678 2.09 -14.83 -13.97
CA ASP A 678 0.96 -14.38 -13.17
C ASP A 678 1.30 -14.24 -11.68
N VAL A 679 2.28 -15.00 -11.20
CA VAL A 679 2.76 -15.00 -9.81
C VAL A 679 4.12 -14.32 -9.70
N ILE A 680 5.08 -14.71 -10.52
CA ILE A 680 6.48 -14.29 -10.45
C ILE A 680 6.75 -13.17 -11.45
N ALA A 681 7.17 -12.01 -10.94
CA ALA A 681 7.61 -10.88 -11.76
C ALA A 681 9.01 -11.15 -12.34
N ALA A 682 9.27 -10.61 -13.53
CA ALA A 682 10.63 -10.56 -14.10
C ALA A 682 11.55 -9.68 -13.24
N PRO A 683 12.88 -9.89 -13.28
CA PRO A 683 13.85 -9.07 -12.56
C PRO A 683 13.68 -7.59 -12.90
N LYS A 684 13.74 -6.72 -11.90
CA LYS A 684 13.52 -5.29 -12.08
C LYS A 684 14.69 -4.48 -11.51
N LEU A 685 15.22 -3.57 -12.32
CA LEU A 685 16.18 -2.55 -11.92
C LEU A 685 15.54 -1.17 -12.09
N THR A 686 15.60 -0.34 -11.06
CA THR A 686 15.25 1.07 -11.17
C THR A 686 16.46 1.93 -10.83
N ALA A 687 16.61 3.08 -11.48
CA ALA A 687 17.64 4.04 -11.16
C ALA A 687 17.11 5.46 -11.36
N TYR A 688 17.66 6.40 -10.60
CA TYR A 688 17.33 7.81 -10.77
C TYR A 688 18.51 8.72 -10.47
N VAL A 689 18.50 9.87 -11.12
CA VAL A 689 19.34 11.02 -10.80
C VAL A 689 18.44 12.24 -10.68
N THR A 690 18.44 12.87 -9.52
CA THR A 690 17.74 14.13 -9.28
C THR A 690 18.76 15.21 -8.98
N TRP A 691 18.71 16.30 -9.73
CA TRP A 691 19.60 17.44 -9.61
C TRP A 691 18.82 18.73 -9.34
N VAL A 692 19.25 19.48 -8.34
CA VAL A 692 18.67 20.74 -7.88
C VAL A 692 19.72 21.85 -8.07
N PRO A 693 19.94 22.33 -9.31
CA PRO A 693 20.98 23.32 -9.60
C PRO A 693 20.76 24.64 -8.86
N THR A 694 19.51 24.99 -8.62
CA THR A 694 19.13 26.19 -7.89
C THR A 694 17.92 25.89 -7.00
N ASN A 695 17.61 26.74 -6.03
CA ASN A 695 16.43 26.59 -5.17
C ASN A 695 15.10 26.69 -5.96
N LYS A 696 15.17 27.07 -7.25
CA LYS A 696 13.97 27.18 -8.11
C LYS A 696 13.81 26.02 -9.10
N ILE A 697 14.86 25.27 -9.38
CA ILE A 697 14.85 24.23 -10.41
C ILE A 697 15.23 22.90 -9.79
N SER A 698 14.40 21.90 -10.02
CA SER A 698 14.71 20.49 -9.78
C SER A 698 14.45 19.71 -11.04
N THR A 699 15.36 18.87 -11.45
CA THR A 699 15.22 17.99 -12.62
C THR A 699 15.58 16.55 -12.25
N SER A 700 14.88 15.58 -12.82
CA SER A 700 15.10 14.17 -12.55
C SER A 700 15.04 13.34 -13.82
N LEU A 701 16.02 12.45 -13.98
CA LEU A 701 15.99 11.37 -14.97
C LEU A 701 15.82 10.05 -14.23
N ARG A 702 14.87 9.23 -14.67
CA ARG A 702 14.52 7.94 -14.05
C ARG A 702 14.53 6.85 -15.11
N MET A 703 15.07 5.71 -14.74
CA MET A 703 15.12 4.52 -15.57
C MET A 703 14.41 3.37 -14.87
N THR A 704 13.56 2.66 -15.58
CA THR A 704 13.04 1.36 -15.21
C THR A 704 13.48 0.35 -16.26
N ASN A 705 14.29 -0.62 -15.85
CA ASN A 705 14.67 -1.75 -16.70
C ASN A 705 14.02 -3.01 -16.13
N LEU A 706 13.31 -3.71 -16.96
CA LEU A 706 12.80 -5.04 -16.70
C LEU A 706 13.66 -6.04 -17.47
N GLY A 707 14.15 -7.06 -16.78
CA GLY A 707 14.92 -8.14 -17.40
C GLY A 707 14.02 -9.18 -18.05
N ASP A 708 14.64 -10.00 -18.89
CA ASP A 708 13.98 -11.17 -19.46
C ASP A 708 13.71 -12.24 -18.40
N ARG A 709 12.60 -12.96 -18.54
CA ARG A 709 12.35 -14.17 -17.77
C ARG A 709 11.90 -15.29 -18.70
N ASN A 710 12.84 -16.16 -19.06
CA ASN A 710 12.62 -17.34 -19.88
C ASN A 710 12.94 -18.59 -19.05
N ARG A 711 11.95 -19.25 -18.48
CA ARG A 711 12.06 -20.42 -17.58
C ARG A 711 11.25 -21.62 -18.09
N PHE A 712 10.63 -21.49 -19.24
CA PHE A 712 9.62 -22.45 -19.69
C PHE A 712 10.02 -23.07 -21.02
N ASN A 713 9.72 -24.34 -21.15
CA ASN A 713 9.84 -25.06 -22.41
C ASN A 713 8.44 -25.26 -23.03
N PRO A 714 8.32 -25.18 -24.33
CA PRO A 714 7.09 -25.51 -25.02
C PRO A 714 6.80 -27.01 -24.90
N TYR A 715 5.56 -27.38 -25.16
CA TYR A 715 5.11 -28.78 -25.27
C TYR A 715 4.16 -28.90 -26.45
N LEU A 716 3.94 -30.14 -26.91
CA LEU A 716 2.93 -30.42 -27.93
C LEU A 716 1.55 -30.51 -27.29
N ASP A 717 0.59 -29.77 -27.83
CA ASP A 717 -0.82 -29.85 -27.45
C ASP A 717 -1.48 -31.12 -28.05
N ALA A 718 -2.77 -31.31 -27.81
CA ALA A 718 -3.53 -32.46 -28.32
C ALA A 718 -3.64 -32.50 -29.86
N ASN A 719 -3.27 -31.43 -30.58
CA ASN A 719 -3.27 -31.31 -32.03
C ASN A 719 -1.87 -31.31 -32.62
N ASP A 720 -0.86 -31.74 -31.86
CA ASP A 720 0.54 -31.76 -32.24
C ASP A 720 1.15 -30.38 -32.56
N ASN A 721 0.57 -29.29 -32.00
CA ASN A 721 1.15 -27.94 -32.10
C ASN A 721 2.01 -27.65 -30.89
N TYR A 722 3.17 -27.03 -31.11
CA TYR A 722 3.97 -26.51 -30.01
C TYR A 722 3.24 -25.33 -29.35
N THR A 723 3.19 -25.34 -28.03
CA THR A 723 2.58 -24.26 -27.23
C THR A 723 3.23 -24.19 -25.85
N PHE A 724 2.95 -23.12 -25.11
CA PHE A 724 3.33 -22.99 -23.72
C PHE A 724 2.10 -23.19 -22.82
N ARG A 725 2.33 -23.67 -21.59
CA ARG A 725 1.26 -23.77 -20.59
C ARG A 725 0.77 -22.37 -20.22
N HIS A 726 -0.49 -22.30 -19.81
CA HIS A 726 -1.07 -21.07 -19.28
C HIS A 726 -0.19 -20.49 -18.18
N THR A 727 0.02 -19.18 -18.21
CA THR A 727 0.88 -18.41 -17.29
C THR A 727 2.38 -18.69 -17.35
N GLN A 728 2.79 -19.79 -18.00
CA GLN A 728 4.18 -20.22 -18.18
C GLN A 728 4.69 -19.83 -19.57
N PHE A 729 4.80 -18.54 -19.83
CA PHE A 729 5.27 -17.95 -21.08
C PHE A 729 6.51 -17.08 -20.84
N PRO A 730 7.49 -17.04 -21.76
CA PRO A 730 8.61 -16.12 -21.69
C PRO A 730 8.16 -14.66 -21.58
N VAL A 731 8.83 -13.90 -20.76
CA VAL A 731 8.63 -12.44 -20.63
C VAL A 731 9.86 -11.75 -21.19
N GLU A 732 9.66 -10.92 -22.21
CA GLU A 732 10.68 -10.06 -22.81
C GLU A 732 10.85 -8.80 -21.97
N GLY A 733 12.10 -8.45 -21.70
CA GLY A 733 12.47 -7.27 -20.95
C GLY A 733 12.41 -5.99 -21.79
N TYR A 734 12.44 -4.85 -21.10
CA TYR A 734 12.47 -3.54 -21.73
C TYR A 734 13.10 -2.48 -20.83
N THR A 735 13.43 -1.32 -21.39
CA THR A 735 14.01 -0.19 -20.64
C THR A 735 13.24 1.09 -20.94
N LEU A 736 12.67 1.70 -19.91
CA LEU A 736 12.00 2.98 -20.02
C LEU A 736 12.83 4.09 -19.36
N LEU A 737 12.99 5.21 -20.05
CA LEU A 737 13.54 6.44 -19.51
C LEU A 737 12.46 7.51 -19.40
N ASN A 738 12.36 8.12 -18.20
CA ASN A 738 11.42 9.18 -17.91
C ASN A 738 12.19 10.41 -17.40
N TRP A 739 11.90 11.57 -17.94
CA TRP A 739 12.48 12.83 -17.50
C TRP A 739 11.42 13.76 -16.93
N SER A 740 11.79 14.53 -15.91
CA SER A 740 10.91 15.56 -15.35
C SER A 740 11.71 16.77 -14.87
N MET A 741 11.08 17.93 -14.91
CA MET A 741 11.61 19.19 -14.39
C MET A 741 10.50 19.92 -13.63
N ASN A 742 10.83 20.45 -12.47
CA ASN A 742 9.98 21.35 -11.69
C ASN A 742 10.64 22.72 -11.61
N TYR A 743 9.87 23.77 -11.89
CA TYR A 743 10.29 25.15 -11.80
C TYR A 743 9.42 25.92 -10.80
N LYS A 744 10.02 26.41 -9.73
CA LYS A 744 9.37 27.23 -8.71
C LYS A 744 9.31 28.68 -9.20
N LEU A 745 8.15 29.07 -9.73
CA LEU A 745 7.89 30.42 -10.23
C LEU A 745 7.90 31.45 -9.09
N GLN A 746 7.17 31.12 -8.01
CA GLN A 746 7.08 31.86 -6.76
C GLN A 746 7.13 30.88 -5.60
N GLU A 747 7.21 31.36 -4.35
CA GLU A 747 7.26 30.47 -3.18
C GLU A 747 6.07 29.50 -3.10
N ASN A 748 4.92 29.93 -3.60
CA ASN A 748 3.65 29.21 -3.58
C ASN A 748 3.18 28.70 -4.95
N ILE A 749 3.93 28.95 -6.03
CA ILE A 749 3.57 28.50 -7.39
C ILE A 749 4.73 27.73 -8.01
N SER A 750 4.48 26.53 -8.45
CA SER A 750 5.42 25.72 -9.24
C SER A 750 4.78 25.18 -10.50
N VAL A 751 5.61 25.04 -11.54
CA VAL A 751 5.25 24.45 -12.84
C VAL A 751 6.15 23.25 -13.09
N SER A 752 5.57 22.14 -13.48
CA SER A 752 6.32 20.91 -13.77
C SER A 752 6.05 20.42 -15.19
N LEU A 753 7.10 20.00 -15.87
CA LEU A 753 7.02 19.32 -17.15
C LEU A 753 7.65 17.93 -16.99
N ALA A 754 6.97 16.89 -17.46
CA ALA A 754 7.48 15.54 -17.53
C ALA A 754 7.30 14.95 -18.92
N VAL A 755 8.27 14.12 -19.33
CA VAL A 755 8.21 13.31 -20.54
C VAL A 755 8.51 11.87 -20.12
N ASN A 756 7.54 10.99 -20.34
CA ASN A 756 7.67 9.57 -20.08
C ASN A 756 7.98 8.81 -21.37
N ASN A 757 8.64 7.66 -21.24
CA ASN A 757 9.15 6.88 -22.38
C ASN A 757 9.90 7.78 -23.37
N LEU A 758 10.92 8.45 -22.86
CA LEU A 758 11.68 9.49 -23.58
C LEU A 758 12.32 8.98 -24.89
N LEU A 759 12.63 7.70 -24.96
CA LEU A 759 13.26 7.06 -26.13
C LEU A 759 12.21 6.49 -27.11
N ASN A 760 10.92 6.63 -26.82
CA ASN A 760 9.84 6.02 -27.58
C ASN A 760 10.02 4.50 -27.76
N GLU A 761 10.44 3.82 -26.68
CA GLU A 761 10.63 2.37 -26.67
C GLU A 761 9.30 1.68 -26.95
N TYR A 762 9.31 0.76 -27.92
CA TYR A 762 8.20 -0.15 -28.15
C TYR A 762 8.34 -1.32 -27.18
N TYR A 763 7.37 -1.53 -26.32
CA TYR A 763 7.45 -2.56 -25.29
C TYR A 763 6.09 -3.21 -25.01
N LEU A 764 6.17 -4.42 -24.48
CA LEU A 764 5.03 -5.16 -23.95
C LEU A 764 5.13 -5.15 -22.43
N PRO A 765 4.15 -4.55 -21.70
CA PRO A 765 4.16 -4.61 -20.24
C PRO A 765 4.22 -6.06 -19.75
N ALA A 766 5.17 -6.38 -18.88
CA ALA A 766 5.43 -7.77 -18.46
C ALA A 766 4.18 -8.50 -17.97
N ARG A 767 3.28 -7.77 -17.27
CA ARG A 767 2.03 -8.35 -16.75
C ARG A 767 1.04 -8.74 -17.86
N SER A 768 1.11 -8.14 -19.02
CA SER A 768 0.27 -8.53 -20.15
C SER A 768 0.82 -9.73 -20.90
N GLN A 769 2.13 -9.95 -20.87
CA GLN A 769 2.80 -11.00 -21.65
C GLN A 769 2.44 -12.42 -21.18
N TRP A 770 2.33 -12.67 -19.89
CA TRP A 770 2.07 -14.01 -19.36
C TRP A 770 0.75 -14.63 -19.83
N ALA A 771 -0.18 -13.81 -20.32
CA ALA A 771 -1.47 -14.27 -20.83
C ALA A 771 -1.45 -14.60 -22.32
N ALA A 772 -0.30 -14.52 -23.01
CA ALA A 772 -0.17 -14.71 -24.44
C ALA A 772 -0.78 -16.04 -24.95
N PRO A 773 -0.53 -17.21 -24.32
CA PRO A 773 -1.11 -18.49 -24.77
C PRO A 773 -2.65 -18.55 -24.69
N LEU A 774 -3.30 -17.63 -23.94
CA LEU A 774 -4.75 -17.56 -23.74
C LEU A 774 -5.47 -16.62 -24.72
N ARG A 775 -4.95 -16.40 -25.93
CA ARG A 775 -5.46 -15.41 -26.86
C ARG A 775 -5.31 -13.98 -26.36
N THR A 776 -4.15 -13.70 -25.88
CA THR A 776 -3.49 -12.44 -26.13
C THR A 776 -4.26 -11.20 -25.76
N PHE A 777 -4.60 -11.11 -24.49
CA PHE A 777 -4.79 -9.80 -23.88
C PHE A 777 -3.46 -9.05 -23.74
N THR A 778 -2.42 -9.50 -24.45
CA THR A 778 -1.14 -8.83 -24.52
C THR A 778 -1.29 -7.59 -25.38
N GLY A 779 -1.26 -6.44 -24.74
CA GLY A 779 -1.23 -5.14 -25.41
C GLY A 779 0.14 -4.50 -25.30
N THR A 780 0.38 -3.52 -26.16
CA THR A 780 1.57 -2.67 -26.13
C THR A 780 1.51 -1.66 -24.98
N GLY A 781 2.66 -1.19 -24.52
CA GLY A 781 2.78 -0.07 -23.61
C GLY A 781 2.66 1.28 -24.32
N GLU A 782 2.42 2.35 -23.56
CA GLU A 782 2.29 3.69 -24.11
C GLU A 782 3.64 4.22 -24.65
N GLY A 783 3.63 4.79 -25.88
CA GLY A 783 4.75 5.49 -26.44
C GLY A 783 5.08 6.77 -25.69
N THR A 784 5.95 7.61 -26.26
CA THR A 784 6.33 8.88 -25.62
C THR A 784 5.11 9.73 -25.32
N ASN A 785 4.97 10.14 -24.06
CA ASN A 785 3.92 11.05 -23.60
C ASN A 785 4.47 12.16 -22.71
N ALA A 786 3.78 13.26 -22.64
CA ALA A 786 4.17 14.40 -21.81
C ALA A 786 3.03 14.88 -20.91
N LYS A 787 3.40 15.42 -19.74
CA LYS A 787 2.49 16.03 -18.77
C LYS A 787 3.05 17.38 -18.33
N LEU A 788 2.22 18.42 -18.40
CA LEU A 788 2.49 19.76 -17.87
C LEU A 788 1.52 20.00 -16.70
N SER A 789 2.05 20.43 -15.56
CA SER A 789 1.22 20.73 -14.40
C SER A 789 1.61 22.06 -13.71
N MET A 790 0.65 22.68 -13.04
CA MET A 790 0.85 23.85 -12.21
C MET A 790 0.24 23.62 -10.83
N LEU A 791 1.05 23.76 -9.81
CA LEU A 791 0.71 23.64 -8.40
C LEU A 791 0.71 25.03 -7.76
N TYR A 792 -0.36 25.36 -7.01
CA TYR A 792 -0.51 26.56 -6.22
C TYR A 792 -0.90 26.23 -4.80
N ASN A 793 -0.13 26.70 -3.82
CA ASN A 793 -0.43 26.59 -2.39
C ASN A 793 -0.78 27.96 -1.83
N PHE A 794 -1.78 28.07 -0.96
CA PHE A 794 -2.23 29.32 -0.35
C PHE A 794 -2.68 29.15 1.09
#